data_dfe55ff6e8b74489be2350e7a3f1e734
#
_entry.id   dfe55ff6e8b74489be2350e7a3f1e734
#
_cell.length_a   1.000
_cell.length_b   1.000
_cell.length_c   1.000
_cell.angle_alpha   90.00
_cell.angle_beta   90.00
_cell.angle_gamma   90.00
#
_symmetry.space_group_name_H-M   'P 1'
#
loop_
_entity.id
_entity.type
_entity.pdbx_description
1 polymer ?
#
loop_
_entity_poly.entity_id
_entity_poly.type
_entity_poly.pdbx_seq_one_letter_code
_entity_poly.pdbx_strand_id
1 'polypeptide(L)'
;MLVDGSLALKAEQDPKRAEMLSYLSEENRYWLLNDTWRADSKEYVSSGINPPKRRNTVVVDFSSFRNVELKLEMKYFLLYELKNKWRSPFYLQNIQKTAVSLIGEKLGSDPRITSFIQYTDDGDTNELDESVCAAPRKQYLVLRKQVIAFFMDFYDEREETEKDVWYALRIPGIKLSAALKREQPSLNFTEIPEYYRTMVKRFMKRLIIRRSWSYCRETLMYIRYFFKAFYRNGYSDGFLEKLNRQDVENYLSWVAGDYENRNATFRSKAVSFVRSWLDYIQIAEYPQAPEQSIERLMFDDDVPRRERAGDTIEKVRYIPAPVIQQMDACIEQIEPAEMRPVYVLLRETGWRGTDVMNLRYDSCLQYIWNATENRSVPYLCGEITKVGIPQLKDPIRDEVAEMVKLLAEEAAIKSTTENNPDRHLFNCYEGKCMGLPFSKPAFTRAVQKMIDKNDIRDTDGKLFHFKAHGLRHTRAMEYAEQGMPIGIIQRLLGHCSMQMSLHYAKVSEDTMYQKWKSTERLDLFKPSTPPPGKMAEGDCLVHYEKVRPNLDAVRVPFGVCFKLSRAGCRRQTEQCLECPSFCSTNENADEYDTEIEKVQAMINIGLALGRNDWVEKNREYLDRLIDMQARLAEKGIIHKSGSMREA
;
A
#
# COMPACT_ATOMS: atom_id res chain seq x y z
N MET A 1 -1.35 17.69 51.43
CA MET A 1 -2.56 17.06 51.96
C MET A 1 -3.88 17.77 51.59
N LEU A 2 -3.89 19.05 51.21
CA LEU A 2 -5.13 19.76 50.82
C LEU A 2 -5.60 19.55 49.38
N VAL A 3 -4.79 18.88 48.55
CA VAL A 3 -5.12 18.64 47.13
C VAL A 3 -6.08 17.45 46.94
N ASP A 4 -6.12 16.55 47.91
CA ASP A 4 -6.81 15.24 47.75
C ASP A 4 -8.34 15.32 47.91
N GLY A 5 -8.84 16.15 48.86
CA GLY A 5 -10.27 16.21 49.13
C GLY A 5 -11.11 16.98 48.09
N SER A 6 -10.53 18.02 47.49
CA SER A 6 -11.21 18.82 46.46
C SER A 6 -11.28 18.10 45.13
N LEU A 7 -10.25 17.31 44.76
CA LEU A 7 -10.23 16.51 43.55
C LEU A 7 -11.14 15.29 43.65
N ALA A 8 -11.20 14.64 44.84
CA ALA A 8 -12.10 13.53 45.07
C ALA A 8 -13.58 13.93 44.98
N LEU A 9 -13.96 15.04 45.54
CA LEU A 9 -15.34 15.59 45.48
C LEU A 9 -15.76 15.93 44.01
N LYS A 10 -14.84 16.46 43.22
CA LYS A 10 -15.11 16.75 41.81
C LYS A 10 -15.14 15.47 40.95
N ALA A 11 -14.37 14.44 41.32
CA ALA A 11 -14.36 13.16 40.62
C ALA A 11 -15.67 12.38 40.78
N GLU A 12 -16.37 12.54 41.91
CA GLU A 12 -17.71 11.94 42.13
C GLU A 12 -18.76 12.50 41.17
N GLN A 13 -18.53 13.68 40.58
CA GLN A 13 -19.44 14.35 39.66
C GLN A 13 -19.04 14.25 38.20
N ASP A 14 -17.80 13.84 37.88
CA ASP A 14 -17.26 13.74 36.53
C ASP A 14 -16.52 12.41 36.36
N PRO A 15 -17.11 11.44 35.63
CA PRO A 15 -16.51 10.11 35.40
C PRO A 15 -15.15 10.17 34.69
N LYS A 16 -14.93 11.13 33.81
CA LYS A 16 -13.64 11.32 33.12
C LYS A 16 -12.53 11.75 34.07
N ARG A 17 -12.89 12.56 35.06
CA ARG A 17 -11.96 12.98 36.10
C ARG A 17 -11.61 11.84 37.03
N ALA A 18 -12.58 11.00 37.37
CA ALA A 18 -12.36 9.79 38.15
C ALA A 18 -11.40 8.82 37.40
N GLU A 19 -11.56 8.69 36.10
CA GLU A 19 -10.65 7.91 35.21
C GLU A 19 -9.21 8.45 35.28
N MET A 20 -9.01 9.77 35.14
CA MET A 20 -7.68 10.37 35.24
C MET A 20 -7.03 10.14 36.62
N LEU A 21 -7.79 10.33 37.68
CA LEU A 21 -7.31 10.14 39.07
C LEU A 21 -6.96 8.67 39.33
N SER A 22 -7.80 7.74 38.89
CA SER A 22 -7.53 6.29 38.95
C SER A 22 -6.23 5.94 38.27
N TYR A 23 -6.06 6.38 37.02
CA TYR A 23 -4.87 6.12 36.22
C TYR A 23 -3.59 6.69 36.83
N LEU A 24 -3.63 7.90 37.33
CA LEU A 24 -2.50 8.55 38.01
C LEU A 24 -2.22 7.97 39.41
N SER A 25 -3.18 7.24 39.98
CA SER A 25 -3.02 6.61 41.32
C SER A 25 -2.35 5.24 41.24
N GLU A 26 -2.10 4.70 40.05
CA GLU A 26 -1.27 3.51 39.87
C GLU A 26 0.15 3.73 40.46
N GLU A 27 0.90 2.66 40.62
CA GLU A 27 2.24 2.65 41.23
C GLU A 27 2.32 3.49 42.53
N ASN A 28 1.51 3.13 43.51
CA ASN A 28 1.46 3.78 44.82
C ASN A 28 1.17 5.29 44.78
N ARG A 29 0.36 5.74 43.83
CA ARG A 29 0.01 7.17 43.61
C ARG A 29 1.22 8.05 43.26
N TYR A 30 2.33 7.45 42.83
CA TYR A 30 3.55 8.18 42.54
C TYR A 30 3.31 9.31 41.52
N TRP A 31 2.61 9.01 40.41
CA TRP A 31 2.35 9.95 39.32
C TRP A 31 1.46 11.13 39.73
N LEU A 32 0.54 10.88 40.65
CA LEU A 32 -0.36 11.91 41.16
C LEU A 32 0.35 12.83 42.12
N LEU A 33 1.04 12.28 43.12
CA LEU A 33 1.56 13.02 44.27
C LEU A 33 2.87 13.76 44.00
N ASN A 34 3.69 13.29 43.09
CA ASN A 34 4.99 13.88 42.78
C ASN A 34 4.92 14.89 41.65
N ASP A 35 5.36 16.12 41.88
CA ASP A 35 5.48 17.13 40.82
C ASP A 35 6.75 16.94 39.95
N THR A 36 7.70 16.18 40.46
CA THR A 36 8.91 15.82 39.68
C THR A 36 8.98 14.31 39.48
N TRP A 37 8.87 13.86 38.23
CA TRP A 37 9.01 12.45 37.91
C TRP A 37 10.47 12.08 37.67
N ARG A 38 10.91 11.03 38.33
CA ARG A 38 12.32 10.59 38.32
C ARG A 38 12.44 9.15 37.85
N ALA A 39 13.33 8.92 36.91
CA ALA A 39 13.59 7.61 36.33
C ALA A 39 14.27 6.62 37.30
N ASP A 40 14.82 7.11 38.40
CA ASP A 40 15.46 6.31 39.45
C ASP A 40 14.51 5.94 40.60
N SER A 41 13.26 6.38 40.60
CA SER A 41 12.26 5.96 41.57
C SER A 41 11.83 4.52 41.37
N LYS A 42 11.47 3.80 42.45
CA LYS A 42 11.00 2.43 42.42
C LYS A 42 9.73 2.29 41.59
N GLU A 43 8.84 3.24 41.72
CA GLU A 43 7.56 3.28 41.02
C GLU A 43 7.73 3.52 39.53
N TYR A 44 8.68 4.36 39.10
CA TYR A 44 8.99 4.55 37.70
C TYR A 44 9.57 3.26 37.08
N VAL A 45 10.50 2.59 37.79
CA VAL A 45 11.11 1.34 37.32
C VAL A 45 10.06 0.22 37.20
N SER A 46 9.11 0.13 38.16
CA SER A 46 8.05 -0.88 38.13
C SER A 46 6.99 -0.65 37.05
N SER A 47 6.84 0.58 36.55
CA SER A 47 5.84 0.92 35.53
C SER A 47 6.15 0.37 34.12
N GLY A 48 7.33 -0.21 33.91
CA GLY A 48 7.76 -0.70 32.59
C GLY A 48 8.09 0.38 31.55
N ILE A 49 8.14 1.66 31.96
CA ILE A 49 8.58 2.77 31.12
C ILE A 49 10.11 2.74 31.02
N ASN A 50 10.65 2.60 29.82
CA ASN A 50 12.09 2.56 29.61
C ASN A 50 12.77 3.84 30.14
N PRO A 51 13.82 3.76 30.98
CA PRO A 51 14.51 4.93 31.48
C PRO A 51 15.27 5.65 30.34
N PRO A 52 15.45 6.98 30.44
CA PRO A 52 16.30 7.71 29.50
C PRO A 52 17.76 7.25 29.65
N LYS A 53 18.46 7.06 28.54
CA LYS A 53 19.84 6.53 28.48
C LYS A 53 20.93 7.45 29.09
N ARG A 54 20.57 8.57 29.71
CA ARG A 54 21.50 9.56 30.29
C ARG A 54 21.46 9.57 31.82
N ARG A 55 22.54 10.04 32.46
CA ARG A 55 22.72 10.13 33.92
C ARG A 55 21.71 11.06 34.63
N ASN A 56 21.00 11.92 33.91
CA ASN A 56 20.00 12.76 34.53
C ASN A 56 18.72 11.95 34.82
N THR A 57 18.37 11.86 36.08
CA THR A 57 17.23 11.07 36.56
C THR A 57 15.90 11.79 36.47
N VAL A 58 15.87 13.12 36.41
CA VAL A 58 14.64 13.89 36.25
C VAL A 58 14.10 13.76 34.82
N VAL A 59 12.91 13.23 34.70
CA VAL A 59 12.22 13.04 33.38
C VAL A 59 11.41 14.29 33.04
N VAL A 60 10.59 14.79 33.99
CA VAL A 60 9.73 15.95 33.81
C VAL A 60 9.46 16.60 35.18
N ASP A 61 9.23 17.91 35.21
CA ASP A 61 8.90 18.70 36.37
C ASP A 61 7.64 19.55 36.08
N PHE A 62 6.65 19.45 36.97
CA PHE A 62 5.36 20.14 36.92
C PHE A 62 5.27 21.30 37.93
N SER A 63 6.36 21.68 38.58
CA SER A 63 6.36 22.73 39.62
C SER A 63 5.92 24.12 39.10
N SER A 64 6.05 24.34 37.79
CA SER A 64 5.58 25.57 37.13
C SER A 64 4.04 25.72 37.08
N PHE A 65 3.30 24.61 37.25
CA PHE A 65 1.84 24.66 37.24
C PHE A 65 1.28 25.07 38.58
N ARG A 66 0.66 26.24 38.64
CA ARG A 66 -0.09 26.72 39.83
C ARG A 66 -1.52 26.20 39.87
N ASN A 67 -2.14 26.05 38.69
CA ASN A 67 -3.49 25.50 38.55
C ASN A 67 -3.44 23.96 38.66
N VAL A 68 -4.13 23.42 39.67
CA VAL A 68 -4.14 21.99 40.00
C VAL A 68 -4.84 21.18 38.92
N GLU A 69 -5.89 21.72 38.31
CA GLU A 69 -6.68 21.03 37.28
C GLU A 69 -5.85 20.80 36.00
N LEU A 70 -5.22 21.88 35.55
CA LEU A 70 -4.36 21.78 34.34
C LEU A 70 -3.08 20.96 34.61
N LYS A 71 -2.58 20.99 35.87
CA LYS A 71 -1.49 20.08 36.27
C LYS A 71 -1.91 18.62 36.19
N LEU A 72 -3.11 18.29 36.65
CA LEU A 72 -3.68 16.95 36.61
C LEU A 72 -3.80 16.46 35.16
N GLU A 73 -4.40 17.26 34.30
CA GLU A 73 -4.53 16.95 32.89
C GLU A 73 -3.15 16.75 32.23
N MET A 74 -2.19 17.65 32.45
CA MET A 74 -0.85 17.50 31.88
C MET A 74 -0.14 16.23 32.37
N LYS A 75 -0.25 15.88 33.66
CA LYS A 75 0.27 14.64 34.22
C LYS A 75 -0.37 13.42 33.53
N TYR A 76 -1.70 13.42 33.41
CA TYR A 76 -2.43 12.34 32.76
C TYR A 76 -2.00 12.18 31.29
N PHE A 77 -1.98 13.26 30.52
CA PHE A 77 -1.56 13.25 29.14
C PHE A 77 -0.14 12.69 28.97
N LEU A 78 0.83 13.17 29.73
CA LEU A 78 2.22 12.73 29.59
C LEU A 78 2.40 11.29 30.06
N LEU A 79 1.73 10.84 31.13
CA LEU A 79 1.80 9.45 31.57
C LEU A 79 1.15 8.51 30.54
N TYR A 80 0.00 8.90 30.01
CA TYR A 80 -0.66 8.16 28.93
C TYR A 80 0.24 7.98 27.70
N GLU A 81 0.87 9.06 27.25
CA GLU A 81 1.83 9.04 26.14
C GLU A 81 3.06 8.15 26.41
N LEU A 82 3.57 8.18 27.63
CA LEU A 82 4.72 7.37 28.04
C LEU A 82 4.38 5.88 28.15
N LYS A 83 3.28 5.52 28.83
CA LYS A 83 2.84 4.12 29.01
C LYS A 83 2.46 3.47 27.67
N ASN A 84 1.80 4.22 26.79
CA ASN A 84 1.47 3.77 25.44
C ASN A 84 2.64 3.84 24.44
N LYS A 85 3.83 4.25 24.88
CA LYS A 85 5.04 4.37 24.07
C LYS A 85 4.93 5.35 22.88
N TRP A 86 3.94 6.26 22.89
CA TRP A 86 3.80 7.31 21.89
C TRP A 86 4.89 8.37 22.01
N ARG A 87 5.38 8.59 23.25
CA ARG A 87 6.45 9.52 23.58
C ARG A 87 7.56 8.79 24.33
N SER A 88 8.82 9.10 24.01
CA SER A 88 9.95 8.54 24.75
C SER A 88 10.34 9.44 25.92
N PRO A 89 10.77 8.88 27.06
CA PRO A 89 11.30 9.67 28.19
C PRO A 89 12.49 10.56 27.79
N PHE A 90 13.35 10.09 26.89
CA PHE A 90 14.46 10.87 26.34
C PHE A 90 13.99 12.12 25.60
N TYR A 91 12.94 11.99 24.77
CA TYR A 91 12.36 13.13 24.05
C TYR A 91 11.73 14.16 24.99
N LEU A 92 11.00 13.70 25.99
CA LEU A 92 10.39 14.54 27.00
C LEU A 92 11.48 15.31 27.80
N GLN A 93 12.50 14.59 28.27
CA GLN A 93 13.57 15.15 29.08
C GLN A 93 14.46 16.17 28.34
N ASN A 94 14.77 15.93 27.09
CA ASN A 94 15.80 16.70 26.37
C ASN A 94 15.20 17.72 25.39
N ILE A 95 13.99 17.48 24.88
CA ILE A 95 13.39 18.32 23.83
C ILE A 95 12.20 19.11 24.38
N GLN A 96 11.34 18.47 25.19
CA GLN A 96 10.10 19.07 25.63
C GLN A 96 10.12 19.58 27.08
N LYS A 97 11.20 19.39 27.85
CA LYS A 97 11.30 19.84 29.23
C LYS A 97 10.92 21.33 29.40
N THR A 98 11.54 22.18 28.59
CA THR A 98 11.27 23.63 28.61
C THR A 98 9.85 23.97 28.15
N ALA A 99 9.31 23.21 27.17
CA ALA A 99 7.94 23.39 26.68
C ALA A 99 6.89 23.09 27.76
N VAL A 100 7.10 22.07 28.61
CA VAL A 100 6.23 21.73 29.74
C VAL A 100 6.24 22.86 30.76
N SER A 101 7.44 23.34 31.11
CA SER A 101 7.56 24.50 32.07
C SER A 101 6.87 25.74 31.50
N LEU A 102 7.06 26.09 30.24
CA LEU A 102 6.44 27.22 29.58
C LEU A 102 4.90 27.12 29.56
N ILE A 103 4.35 25.91 29.32
CA ILE A 103 2.90 25.68 29.40
C ILE A 103 2.41 25.92 30.83
N GLY A 104 3.12 25.41 31.84
CA GLY A 104 2.79 25.65 33.24
C GLY A 104 2.80 27.13 33.62
N GLU A 105 3.79 27.88 33.18
CA GLU A 105 3.93 29.33 33.47
C GLU A 105 2.88 30.17 32.74
N LYS A 106 2.62 29.89 31.47
CA LYS A 106 1.74 30.73 30.63
C LYS A 106 0.26 30.33 30.74
N LEU A 107 -0.04 29.03 30.69
CA LEU A 107 -1.40 28.53 30.70
C LEU A 107 -1.81 28.03 32.12
N GLY A 108 -0.90 27.42 32.86
CA GLY A 108 -1.14 26.77 34.15
C GLY A 108 -1.26 27.72 35.33
N SER A 109 -1.47 29.03 35.14
CA SER A 109 -1.54 30.03 36.23
C SER A 109 -2.94 30.57 36.47
N ASP A 110 -3.87 30.52 35.54
CA ASP A 110 -5.24 31.04 35.70
C ASP A 110 -6.12 30.03 36.46
N PRO A 111 -6.58 30.36 37.69
CA PRO A 111 -7.40 29.46 38.49
C PRO A 111 -8.83 29.27 37.98
N ARG A 112 -9.28 30.08 37.04
CA ARG A 112 -10.64 30.00 36.44
C ARG A 112 -10.72 28.91 35.38
N ILE A 113 -9.60 28.53 34.78
CA ILE A 113 -9.52 27.53 33.78
C ILE A 113 -9.55 26.13 34.42
N THR A 114 -10.43 25.26 33.97
CA THR A 114 -10.61 23.90 34.52
C THR A 114 -10.13 22.81 33.62
N SER A 115 -9.89 23.11 32.33
CA SER A 115 -9.37 22.16 31.34
C SER A 115 -8.65 22.87 30.20
N PHE A 116 -7.68 22.20 29.57
CA PHE A 116 -7.01 22.68 28.37
C PHE A 116 -7.95 22.91 27.19
N ILE A 117 -9.12 22.27 27.13
CA ILE A 117 -10.11 22.48 26.06
C ILE A 117 -10.68 23.92 26.04
N GLN A 118 -10.54 24.67 27.10
CA GLN A 118 -10.97 26.08 27.18
C GLN A 118 -10.02 27.04 26.46
N TYR A 119 -8.82 26.56 26.08
CA TYR A 119 -7.92 27.31 25.22
C TYR A 119 -8.24 27.04 23.74
N THR A 120 -8.44 28.10 22.96
CA THR A 120 -8.64 27.99 21.52
C THR A 120 -7.35 27.59 20.80
N ASP A 121 -7.47 26.86 19.71
CA ASP A 121 -6.31 26.42 18.89
C ASP A 121 -5.61 27.62 18.22
N ASP A 122 -6.34 28.74 18.03
CA ASP A 122 -5.87 30.00 17.44
C ASP A 122 -5.05 30.86 18.39
N GLY A 123 -4.42 30.24 19.37
CA GLY A 123 -3.60 30.94 20.37
C GLY A 123 -2.58 31.83 19.71
N ASP A 124 -2.69 33.08 20.02
CA ASP A 124 -1.84 34.15 19.54
C ASP A 124 -0.36 33.75 19.64
N THR A 125 0.33 33.68 18.52
CA THR A 125 1.78 33.46 18.50
C THR A 125 2.54 34.52 19.29
N ASN A 126 1.86 35.59 19.70
CA ASN A 126 2.34 36.69 20.51
C ASN A 126 2.38 36.38 22.02
N GLU A 127 1.85 35.24 22.51
CA GLU A 127 1.93 34.85 23.92
C GLU A 127 3.37 34.63 24.44
N LEU A 128 4.30 34.33 23.51
CA LEU A 128 5.70 34.17 23.86
C LEU A 128 6.51 35.37 23.40
N ASP A 129 7.18 35.99 24.36
CA ASP A 129 8.12 37.06 24.13
C ASP A 129 9.22 36.63 23.12
N GLU A 130 9.66 37.55 22.26
CA GLU A 130 10.73 37.31 21.27
C GLU A 130 12.04 36.86 21.92
N SER A 131 12.21 37.07 23.22
CA SER A 131 13.34 36.58 24.00
C SER A 131 13.47 35.06 24.09
N VAL A 132 12.37 34.31 23.82
CA VAL A 132 12.40 32.85 23.83
C VAL A 132 13.01 32.29 22.52
N CYS A 133 14.10 31.54 22.66
CA CYS A 133 14.76 30.89 21.53
C CYS A 133 13.77 30.14 20.60
N ALA A 134 14.01 30.15 19.31
CA ALA A 134 13.12 29.60 18.28
C ALA A 134 12.75 28.10 18.51
N ALA A 135 13.68 27.29 19.02
CA ALA A 135 13.44 25.86 19.23
C ALA A 135 12.47 25.57 20.40
N PRO A 136 12.64 26.12 21.63
CA PRO A 136 11.65 26.00 22.70
C PRO A 136 10.28 26.56 22.32
N ARG A 137 10.22 27.71 21.61
CA ARG A 137 8.96 28.28 21.11
C ARG A 137 8.20 27.33 20.21
N LYS A 138 8.90 26.71 19.25
CA LYS A 138 8.31 25.69 18.37
C LYS A 138 7.78 24.49 19.17
N GLN A 139 8.54 24.01 20.16
CA GLN A 139 8.14 22.87 20.98
C GLN A 139 6.93 23.21 21.88
N TYR A 140 6.87 24.40 22.41
CA TYR A 140 5.72 24.90 23.17
C TYR A 140 4.44 24.87 22.32
N LEU A 141 4.46 25.44 21.13
CA LEU A 141 3.29 25.49 20.23
C LEU A 141 2.83 24.06 19.83
N VAL A 142 3.77 23.19 19.52
CA VAL A 142 3.48 21.79 19.19
C VAL A 142 2.86 21.05 20.38
N LEU A 143 3.44 21.17 21.58
CA LEU A 143 2.96 20.47 22.77
C LEU A 143 1.60 21.01 23.22
N ARG A 144 1.42 22.34 23.20
CA ARG A 144 0.12 23.00 23.48
C ARG A 144 -0.97 22.44 22.59
N LYS A 145 -0.76 22.43 21.28
CA LYS A 145 -1.72 21.90 20.31
C LYS A 145 -2.03 20.42 20.54
N GLN A 146 -1.02 19.63 20.87
CA GLN A 146 -1.20 18.20 21.19
C GLN A 146 -2.04 17.96 22.44
N VAL A 147 -1.80 18.72 23.50
CA VAL A 147 -2.54 18.60 24.76
C VAL A 147 -4.00 19.01 24.58
N ILE A 148 -4.26 20.13 23.92
CA ILE A 148 -5.64 20.60 23.64
C ILE A 148 -6.37 19.54 22.81
N ALA A 149 -5.78 19.07 21.71
CA ALA A 149 -6.39 18.07 20.85
C ALA A 149 -6.64 16.74 21.58
N PHE A 150 -5.74 16.33 22.47
CA PHE A 150 -5.90 15.12 23.28
C PHE A 150 -7.13 15.23 24.20
N PHE A 151 -7.30 16.35 24.93
CA PHE A 151 -8.43 16.51 25.82
C PHE A 151 -9.74 16.80 25.10
N MET A 152 -9.72 17.46 23.96
CA MET A 152 -10.90 17.55 23.10
C MET A 152 -11.40 16.15 22.67
N ASP A 153 -10.50 15.22 22.37
CA ASP A 153 -10.85 13.84 22.06
C ASP A 153 -11.23 13.02 23.30
N PHE A 154 -10.54 13.22 24.42
CA PHE A 154 -10.76 12.51 25.68
C PHE A 154 -12.15 12.78 26.28
N TYR A 155 -12.61 14.03 26.22
CA TYR A 155 -13.93 14.43 26.71
C TYR A 155 -15.04 14.22 25.68
N ASP A 156 -14.72 13.89 24.43
CA ASP A 156 -15.71 13.59 23.39
C ASP A 156 -16.23 12.17 23.53
N GLU A 157 -17.44 12.01 24.06
CA GLU A 157 -18.08 10.71 24.32
C GLU A 157 -18.79 10.11 23.10
N ARG A 158 -18.81 10.82 21.97
CA ARG A 158 -19.41 10.30 20.74
C ARG A 158 -18.69 9.03 20.29
N GLU A 159 -19.40 8.19 19.52
CA GLU A 159 -18.79 7.05 18.85
C GLU A 159 -17.58 7.50 18.01
N GLU A 160 -16.50 6.71 17.97
CA GLU A 160 -15.27 7.11 17.27
C GLU A 160 -15.52 7.58 15.85
N THR A 161 -16.48 6.94 15.14
CA THR A 161 -16.85 7.30 13.76
C THR A 161 -17.76 8.53 13.64
N GLU A 162 -18.16 9.15 14.74
CA GLU A 162 -18.93 10.40 14.78
C GLU A 162 -18.06 11.61 15.13
N LYS A 163 -16.89 11.35 15.72
CA LYS A 163 -15.90 12.39 16.03
C LYS A 163 -15.34 13.04 14.76
N ASP A 164 -14.69 14.19 14.91
CA ASP A 164 -14.04 14.87 13.80
C ASP A 164 -12.64 14.32 13.48
N VAL A 165 -12.08 13.52 14.37
CA VAL A 165 -10.85 12.78 14.16
C VAL A 165 -11.09 11.31 14.55
N TRP A 166 -10.89 10.39 13.61
CA TRP A 166 -11.06 8.96 13.86
C TRP A 166 -9.71 8.29 14.02
N TYR A 167 -9.51 7.58 15.11
CA TYR A 167 -8.30 6.79 15.35
C TYR A 167 -8.56 5.33 14.99
N ALA A 168 -7.79 4.82 14.02
CA ALA A 168 -7.98 3.47 13.49
C ALA A 168 -7.93 2.35 14.55
N LEU A 169 -7.09 2.52 15.57
CA LEU A 169 -6.93 1.55 16.65
C LEU A 169 -8.15 1.45 17.58
N ARG A 170 -9.03 2.45 17.56
CA ARG A 170 -10.24 2.51 18.38
C ARG A 170 -11.48 2.00 17.62
N ILE A 171 -11.38 1.78 16.31
CA ILE A 171 -12.50 1.30 15.50
C ILE A 171 -12.40 -0.23 15.38
N PRO A 172 -13.38 -0.99 15.91
CA PRO A 172 -13.36 -2.45 15.84
C PRO A 172 -13.29 -2.97 14.39
N GLY A 173 -12.54 -4.04 14.16
CA GLY A 173 -12.47 -4.72 12.88
C GLY A 173 -11.55 -4.08 11.83
N ILE A 174 -10.91 -2.95 12.11
CA ILE A 174 -9.96 -2.33 11.19
C ILE A 174 -8.64 -3.11 11.16
N LYS A 175 -8.29 -3.61 9.98
CA LYS A 175 -7.01 -4.27 9.74
C LYS A 175 -5.94 -3.24 9.38
N LEU A 176 -4.94 -3.09 10.23
CA LEU A 176 -3.81 -2.19 10.01
C LEU A 176 -2.56 -2.98 9.62
N SER A 177 -1.81 -2.43 8.66
CA SER A 177 -0.46 -2.93 8.40
C SER A 177 0.47 -2.62 9.58
N ALA A 178 1.52 -3.42 9.77
CA ALA A 178 2.51 -3.20 10.82
C ALA A 178 3.15 -1.80 10.78
N ALA A 179 3.30 -1.22 9.58
CA ALA A 179 3.80 0.14 9.42
C ALA A 179 2.85 1.18 10.04
N LEU A 180 1.53 0.99 9.87
CA LEU A 180 0.52 1.88 10.44
C LEU A 180 0.32 1.68 11.94
N LYS A 181 0.51 0.45 12.45
CA LYS A 181 0.46 0.19 13.91
C LYS A 181 1.54 0.95 14.69
N ARG A 182 2.64 1.39 14.06
CA ARG A 182 3.73 2.17 14.68
C ARG A 182 3.39 3.63 14.89
N GLU A 183 2.47 4.14 14.11
CA GLU A 183 1.93 5.49 14.17
C GLU A 183 0.53 5.39 14.80
N GLN A 184 -0.02 6.49 15.23
CA GLN A 184 -1.43 6.56 15.61
C GLN A 184 -2.23 6.98 14.37
N PRO A 185 -2.61 6.03 13.49
CA PRO A 185 -3.20 6.37 12.21
C PRO A 185 -4.60 6.92 12.40
N SER A 186 -4.81 8.15 11.92
CA SER A 186 -6.08 8.85 12.05
C SER A 186 -6.62 9.36 10.71
N LEU A 187 -7.93 9.58 10.67
CA LEU A 187 -8.63 10.33 9.63
C LEU A 187 -9.15 11.62 10.25
N ASN A 188 -8.68 12.75 9.77
CA ASN A 188 -9.04 14.07 10.28
C ASN A 188 -10.01 14.77 9.33
N PHE A 189 -11.21 15.10 9.81
CA PHE A 189 -12.29 15.75 9.06
C PHE A 189 -12.40 17.24 9.34
N THR A 190 -11.61 17.81 10.23
CA THR A 190 -11.72 19.24 10.64
C THR A 190 -11.50 20.21 9.49
N GLU A 191 -10.70 19.82 8.47
CA GLU A 191 -10.48 20.61 7.27
C GLU A 191 -11.59 20.49 6.22
N ILE A 192 -12.59 19.62 6.44
CA ILE A 192 -13.80 19.56 5.63
C ILE A 192 -14.77 20.62 6.15
N PRO A 193 -15.38 21.46 5.29
CA PRO A 193 -16.39 22.40 5.71
C PRO A 193 -17.51 21.73 6.51
N GLU A 194 -17.98 22.38 7.56
CA GLU A 194 -18.92 21.78 8.52
C GLU A 194 -20.18 21.28 7.83
N TYR A 195 -20.69 22.05 6.88
CA TYR A 195 -21.86 21.71 6.07
C TYR A 195 -21.74 20.33 5.36
N TYR A 196 -20.56 19.98 4.88
CA TYR A 196 -20.31 18.72 4.16
C TYR A 196 -19.72 17.61 5.03
N ARG A 197 -19.30 17.91 6.27
CA ARG A 197 -18.56 17.00 7.12
C ARG A 197 -19.29 15.69 7.42
N THR A 198 -20.58 15.78 7.74
CA THR A 198 -21.44 14.61 8.02
C THR A 198 -21.56 13.70 6.81
N MET A 199 -21.73 14.27 5.63
CA MET A 199 -21.79 13.54 4.36
C MET A 199 -20.49 12.79 4.08
N VAL A 200 -19.34 13.47 4.23
CA VAL A 200 -18.02 12.84 4.01
C VAL A 200 -17.76 11.75 5.04
N LYS A 201 -18.11 11.95 6.32
CA LYS A 201 -18.01 10.90 7.34
C LYS A 201 -18.85 9.67 6.98
N ARG A 202 -20.08 9.85 6.55
CA ARG A 202 -20.96 8.75 6.09
C ARG A 202 -20.33 7.96 4.94
N PHE A 203 -19.75 8.64 3.94
CA PHE A 203 -19.00 8.00 2.87
C PHE A 203 -17.80 7.22 3.39
N MET A 204 -17.01 7.83 4.30
CA MET A 204 -15.81 7.21 4.86
C MET A 204 -16.13 6.02 5.77
N LYS A 205 -17.24 6.03 6.53
CA LYS A 205 -17.73 4.87 7.30
C LYS A 205 -17.87 3.62 6.42
N ARG A 206 -18.44 3.78 5.23
CA ARG A 206 -18.54 2.68 4.26
C ARG A 206 -17.17 2.25 3.71
N LEU A 207 -16.30 3.22 3.47
CA LEU A 207 -15.02 2.97 2.79
C LEU A 207 -14.05 2.19 3.68
N ILE A 208 -13.98 2.48 4.99
CA ILE A 208 -13.09 1.81 5.95
C ILE A 208 -13.39 0.31 6.10
N ILE A 209 -14.62 -0.12 5.83
CA ILE A 209 -15.02 -1.55 5.88
C ILE A 209 -14.45 -2.32 4.66
N ARG A 210 -14.30 -1.65 3.51
CA ARG A 210 -13.99 -2.29 2.22
C ARG A 210 -12.57 -2.08 1.73
N ARG A 211 -11.90 -1.04 2.21
CA ARG A 211 -10.61 -0.59 1.72
C ARG A 211 -9.59 -0.52 2.86
N SER A 212 -8.30 -0.55 2.50
CA SER A 212 -7.24 -0.35 3.48
C SER A 212 -7.28 1.07 4.07
N TRP A 213 -6.85 1.21 5.32
CA TRP A 213 -6.78 2.52 5.98
C TRP A 213 -5.94 3.54 5.20
N SER A 214 -4.85 3.11 4.58
CA SER A 214 -4.02 3.98 3.73
C SER A 214 -4.79 4.53 2.53
N TYR A 215 -5.63 3.69 1.90
CA TYR A 215 -6.50 4.14 0.81
C TYR A 215 -7.54 5.15 1.30
N CYS A 216 -8.15 4.90 2.46
CA CYS A 216 -9.11 5.82 3.06
C CYS A 216 -8.47 7.17 3.39
N ARG A 217 -7.26 7.16 3.97
CA ARG A 217 -6.48 8.38 4.25
C ARG A 217 -6.17 9.17 2.97
N GLU A 218 -5.78 8.47 1.92
CA GLU A 218 -5.51 9.09 0.61
C GLU A 218 -6.80 9.67 -0.01
N THR A 219 -7.92 8.95 0.06
CA THR A 219 -9.21 9.43 -0.41
C THR A 219 -9.63 10.70 0.32
N LEU A 220 -9.59 10.70 1.65
CA LEU A 220 -9.95 11.87 2.46
C LEU A 220 -9.05 13.05 2.15
N MET A 221 -7.75 12.82 1.94
CA MET A 221 -6.80 13.87 1.55
C MET A 221 -7.24 14.55 0.25
N TYR A 222 -7.64 13.81 -0.80
CA TYR A 222 -8.08 14.40 -2.06
C TYR A 222 -9.44 15.10 -1.95
N ILE A 223 -10.36 14.59 -1.13
CA ILE A 223 -11.64 15.27 -0.84
C ILE A 223 -11.37 16.61 -0.13
N ARG A 224 -10.46 16.63 0.85
CA ARG A 224 -10.04 17.88 1.52
C ARG A 224 -9.44 18.89 0.53
N TYR A 225 -8.58 18.44 -0.40
CA TYR A 225 -8.02 19.31 -1.44
C TYR A 225 -9.10 19.86 -2.36
N PHE A 226 -10.08 19.08 -2.72
CA PHE A 226 -11.22 19.51 -3.53
C PHE A 226 -11.96 20.67 -2.84
N PHE A 227 -12.43 20.48 -1.62
CA PHE A 227 -13.09 21.55 -0.87
C PHE A 227 -12.20 22.77 -0.71
N LYS A 228 -10.94 22.57 -0.34
CA LYS A 228 -9.99 23.67 -0.18
C LYS A 228 -9.78 24.47 -1.46
N ALA A 229 -9.75 23.83 -2.64
CA ALA A 229 -9.65 24.52 -3.92
C ALA A 229 -10.87 25.41 -4.16
N PHE A 230 -12.09 24.90 -3.96
CA PHE A 230 -13.30 25.67 -4.18
C PHE A 230 -13.43 26.85 -3.19
N TYR A 231 -13.28 26.59 -1.89
CA TYR A 231 -13.40 27.67 -0.89
C TYR A 231 -12.36 28.78 -1.03
N ARG A 232 -11.14 28.44 -1.42
CA ARG A 232 -10.10 29.45 -1.74
C ARG A 232 -10.45 30.34 -2.91
N ASN A 233 -11.26 29.84 -3.84
CA ASN A 233 -11.71 30.59 -5.02
C ASN A 233 -13.09 31.20 -4.84
N GLY A 234 -13.54 31.38 -3.59
CA GLY A 234 -14.74 32.15 -3.25
C GLY A 234 -16.06 31.38 -3.28
N TYR A 235 -16.03 30.06 -3.42
CA TYR A 235 -17.23 29.23 -3.28
C TYR A 235 -17.63 29.09 -1.82
N SER A 236 -18.92 28.96 -1.55
CA SER A 236 -19.53 28.80 -0.22
C SER A 236 -20.31 27.50 -0.11
N ASP A 237 -20.87 27.23 1.06
CA ASP A 237 -21.75 26.09 1.31
C ASP A 237 -22.88 26.01 0.28
N GLY A 238 -23.26 24.79 -0.14
CA GLY A 238 -24.28 24.55 -1.17
C GLY A 238 -23.76 24.64 -2.61
N PHE A 239 -22.44 24.83 -2.84
CA PHE A 239 -21.90 24.86 -4.20
C PHE A 239 -21.90 23.48 -4.86
N LEU A 240 -21.72 22.43 -4.07
CA LEU A 240 -21.57 21.08 -4.58
C LEU A 240 -22.84 20.59 -5.27
N GLU A 241 -23.99 20.90 -4.72
CA GLU A 241 -25.32 20.56 -5.25
C GLU A 241 -25.52 21.19 -6.64
N LYS A 242 -25.02 22.41 -6.82
CA LYS A 242 -25.12 23.22 -8.04
C LYS A 242 -23.91 23.10 -8.96
N LEU A 243 -23.03 22.13 -8.68
CA LEU A 243 -21.80 21.94 -9.46
C LEU A 243 -22.13 21.79 -10.95
N ASN A 244 -21.45 22.55 -11.79
CA ASN A 244 -21.61 22.51 -13.23
C ASN A 244 -20.27 22.20 -13.94
N ARG A 245 -20.31 22.01 -15.25
CA ARG A 245 -19.11 21.66 -16.03
C ARG A 245 -18.02 22.71 -15.93
N GLN A 246 -18.35 24.01 -15.96
CA GLN A 246 -17.39 25.10 -15.85
C GLN A 246 -16.66 25.06 -14.50
N ASP A 247 -17.34 24.71 -13.42
CA ASP A 247 -16.71 24.58 -12.10
C ASP A 247 -15.71 23.43 -12.09
N VAL A 248 -16.02 22.33 -12.77
CA VAL A 248 -15.09 21.19 -12.93
C VAL A 248 -13.86 21.62 -13.74
N GLU A 249 -14.02 22.35 -14.84
CA GLU A 249 -12.90 22.86 -15.64
C GLU A 249 -12.01 23.82 -14.84
N ASN A 250 -12.61 24.66 -14.00
CA ASN A 250 -11.87 25.48 -13.05
C ASN A 250 -11.06 24.61 -12.07
N TYR A 251 -11.69 23.55 -11.50
CA TYR A 251 -10.99 22.63 -10.62
C TYR A 251 -9.82 21.93 -11.32
N LEU A 252 -9.99 21.44 -12.54
CA LEU A 252 -8.92 20.83 -13.34
C LEU A 252 -7.78 21.78 -13.58
N SER A 253 -8.10 23.06 -13.87
CA SER A 253 -7.11 24.13 -14.04
C SER A 253 -6.34 24.39 -12.75
N TRP A 254 -7.02 24.46 -11.60
CA TRP A 254 -6.36 24.62 -10.28
C TRP A 254 -5.47 23.42 -9.94
N VAL A 255 -5.93 22.18 -10.21
CA VAL A 255 -5.09 20.98 -10.03
C VAL A 255 -3.85 21.03 -10.91
N ALA A 256 -3.94 21.57 -12.11
CA ALA A 256 -2.80 21.74 -13.00
C ALA A 256 -1.84 22.86 -12.52
N GLY A 257 -2.37 24.01 -12.10
CA GLY A 257 -1.59 25.18 -11.69
C GLY A 257 -1.01 25.08 -10.28
N ASP A 258 -1.84 24.78 -9.27
CA ASP A 258 -1.40 24.68 -7.87
C ASP A 258 -0.39 23.54 -7.62
N TYR A 259 -0.38 22.55 -8.51
CA TYR A 259 0.45 21.34 -8.39
C TYR A 259 1.46 21.19 -9.53
N GLU A 260 1.86 22.28 -10.17
CA GLU A 260 2.84 22.27 -11.26
C GLU A 260 4.11 21.51 -10.89
N ASN A 261 4.56 21.62 -9.64
CA ASN A 261 5.69 20.88 -9.08
C ASN A 261 5.35 19.45 -8.59
N ARG A 262 4.09 19.01 -8.70
CA ARG A 262 3.64 17.68 -8.33
C ARG A 262 3.69 16.75 -9.54
N ASN A 263 4.01 15.47 -9.30
CA ASN A 263 4.09 14.48 -10.38
C ASN A 263 2.70 14.18 -10.97
N ALA A 264 2.67 13.71 -12.23
CA ALA A 264 1.46 13.34 -12.94
C ALA A 264 0.60 12.30 -12.19
N THR A 265 1.21 11.44 -11.38
CA THR A 265 0.49 10.47 -10.54
C THR A 265 -0.39 11.18 -9.49
N PHE A 266 0.09 12.25 -8.88
CA PHE A 266 -0.70 13.01 -7.90
C PHE A 266 -1.90 13.66 -8.57
N ARG A 267 -1.68 14.35 -9.70
CA ARG A 267 -2.76 15.01 -10.46
C ARG A 267 -3.84 14.02 -10.90
N SER A 268 -3.42 12.90 -11.50
CA SER A 268 -4.33 11.83 -11.90
C SER A 268 -5.17 11.29 -10.74
N LYS A 269 -4.56 11.11 -9.58
CA LYS A 269 -5.26 10.64 -8.37
C LYS A 269 -6.22 11.70 -7.82
N ALA A 270 -5.82 12.98 -7.79
CA ALA A 270 -6.68 14.07 -7.31
C ALA A 270 -8.01 14.09 -8.07
N VAL A 271 -7.96 13.95 -9.39
CA VAL A 271 -9.17 13.91 -10.22
C VAL A 271 -9.93 12.58 -10.05
N SER A 272 -9.24 11.43 -10.13
CA SER A 272 -9.87 10.11 -10.08
C SER A 272 -10.59 9.82 -8.76
N PHE A 273 -9.98 10.19 -7.61
CA PHE A 273 -10.58 9.96 -6.29
C PHE A 273 -11.81 10.85 -6.08
N VAL A 274 -11.73 12.12 -6.49
CA VAL A 274 -12.84 13.05 -6.41
C VAL A 274 -13.99 12.58 -7.30
N ARG A 275 -13.73 12.21 -8.56
CA ARG A 275 -14.74 11.65 -9.46
C ARG A 275 -15.44 10.44 -8.86
N SER A 276 -14.66 9.45 -8.35
CA SER A 276 -15.23 8.26 -7.73
C SER A 276 -16.05 8.56 -6.47
N TRP A 277 -15.68 9.59 -5.72
CA TRP A 277 -16.45 10.04 -4.57
C TRP A 277 -17.74 10.73 -4.98
N LEU A 278 -17.70 11.67 -5.94
CA LEU A 278 -18.86 12.37 -6.47
C LEU A 278 -19.87 11.40 -7.10
N ASP A 279 -19.39 10.48 -7.93
CA ASP A 279 -20.19 9.41 -8.52
C ASP A 279 -20.91 8.59 -7.45
N TYR A 280 -20.19 8.19 -6.41
CA TYR A 280 -20.78 7.43 -5.33
C TYR A 280 -21.88 8.21 -4.57
N ILE A 281 -21.63 9.46 -4.17
CA ILE A 281 -22.60 10.24 -3.39
C ILE A 281 -23.85 10.55 -4.21
N GLN A 282 -23.72 10.66 -5.53
CA GLN A 282 -24.84 10.84 -6.45
C GLN A 282 -25.67 9.56 -6.57
N ILE A 283 -25.03 8.40 -6.85
CA ILE A 283 -25.72 7.10 -6.95
C ILE A 283 -26.40 6.72 -5.62
N ALA A 284 -25.79 7.08 -4.50
CA ALA A 284 -26.33 6.82 -3.17
C ALA A 284 -27.32 7.90 -2.68
N GLU A 285 -27.70 8.83 -3.55
CA GLU A 285 -28.70 9.87 -3.33
C GLU A 285 -28.45 10.70 -2.06
N TYR A 286 -27.20 11.16 -1.88
CA TYR A 286 -26.89 12.04 -0.76
C TYR A 286 -27.47 13.43 -1.01
N PRO A 287 -28.06 14.08 0.03
CA PRO A 287 -28.71 15.37 -0.15
C PRO A 287 -27.82 16.48 -0.73
N GLN A 288 -26.51 16.41 -0.43
CA GLN A 288 -25.52 17.37 -0.92
C GLN A 288 -24.81 16.91 -2.21
N ALA A 289 -25.31 15.87 -2.87
CA ALA A 289 -24.73 15.40 -4.13
C ALA A 289 -25.06 16.38 -5.28
N PRO A 290 -24.21 16.48 -6.31
CA PRO A 290 -24.51 17.28 -7.49
C PRO A 290 -25.83 16.88 -8.17
N GLU A 291 -26.65 17.88 -8.54
CA GLU A 291 -27.90 17.66 -9.28
C GLU A 291 -27.63 17.15 -10.70
N GLN A 292 -26.52 17.60 -11.32
CA GLN A 292 -26.13 17.14 -12.64
C GLN A 292 -25.39 15.81 -12.58
N SER A 293 -25.64 14.92 -13.53
CA SER A 293 -24.95 13.63 -13.65
C SER A 293 -23.44 13.82 -13.73
N ILE A 294 -22.70 13.03 -12.94
CA ILE A 294 -21.22 13.07 -12.93
C ILE A 294 -20.64 12.73 -14.30
N GLU A 295 -21.27 11.90 -15.09
CA GLU A 295 -20.87 11.61 -16.48
C GLU A 295 -20.86 12.85 -17.38
N ARG A 296 -21.72 13.83 -17.09
CA ARG A 296 -21.76 15.13 -17.79
C ARG A 296 -20.81 16.16 -17.20
N LEU A 297 -20.50 16.03 -15.92
CA LEU A 297 -19.61 16.93 -15.20
C LEU A 297 -18.13 16.58 -15.40
N MET A 298 -17.79 15.28 -15.37
CA MET A 298 -16.40 14.80 -15.42
C MET A 298 -16.27 13.68 -16.46
N PHE A 299 -15.50 13.92 -17.50
CA PHE A 299 -15.24 12.95 -18.56
C PHE A 299 -14.03 12.04 -18.21
N ASP A 300 -13.91 10.90 -18.91
CA ASP A 300 -12.75 10.00 -18.75
C ASP A 300 -11.43 10.69 -19.11
N ASP A 301 -11.46 11.58 -20.09
CA ASP A 301 -10.29 12.32 -20.55
C ASP A 301 -9.87 13.45 -19.61
N ASP A 302 -10.73 13.87 -18.68
CA ASP A 302 -10.40 14.86 -17.63
C ASP A 302 -9.36 14.31 -16.65
N VAL A 303 -9.26 12.99 -16.52
CA VAL A 303 -8.24 12.39 -15.66
C VAL A 303 -6.88 12.49 -16.34
N PRO A 304 -5.94 13.28 -15.79
CA PRO A 304 -4.63 13.42 -16.40
C PRO A 304 -3.95 12.08 -16.61
N ARG A 305 -3.54 11.80 -17.83
CA ARG A 305 -2.82 10.55 -18.13
C ARG A 305 -1.52 10.55 -17.34
N ARG A 306 -1.28 9.45 -16.63
CA ARG A 306 0.01 9.23 -16.01
C ARG A 306 1.03 9.15 -17.13
N GLU A 307 2.09 9.92 -17.04
CA GLU A 307 3.26 9.64 -17.85
C GLU A 307 3.66 8.20 -17.53
N ARG A 308 3.43 7.31 -18.44
CA ARG A 308 4.02 5.97 -18.36
C ARG A 308 5.51 6.23 -18.35
N ALA A 309 6.20 5.77 -17.32
CA ALA A 309 7.65 5.65 -17.39
C ALA A 309 7.90 5.00 -18.75
N GLY A 310 8.55 5.77 -19.64
CA GLY A 310 8.63 5.38 -21.05
C GLY A 310 9.14 3.98 -21.20
N ASP A 311 8.87 3.45 -22.33
CA ASP A 311 9.14 2.06 -22.70
C ASP A 311 10.64 1.67 -22.75
N THR A 312 11.52 2.45 -22.20
CA THR A 312 12.96 2.21 -22.19
C THR A 312 13.43 1.55 -20.90
N ILE A 313 14.34 0.59 -21.03
CA ILE A 313 15.04 -0.11 -19.95
C ILE A 313 15.63 0.88 -18.96
N GLU A 314 16.05 2.06 -19.40
CA GLU A 314 16.62 3.15 -18.62
C GLU A 314 15.71 3.67 -17.48
N LYS A 315 14.39 3.44 -17.55
CA LYS A 315 13.44 3.87 -16.52
C LYS A 315 13.07 2.76 -15.51
N VAL A 316 13.53 1.53 -15.73
CA VAL A 316 13.37 0.45 -14.74
C VAL A 316 14.44 0.64 -13.67
N ARG A 317 14.00 0.91 -12.45
CA ARG A 317 14.88 1.18 -11.29
C ARG A 317 15.47 -0.10 -10.71
N TYR A 318 16.13 -0.92 -11.55
CA TYR A 318 16.93 -2.05 -11.10
C TYR A 318 18.30 -1.56 -10.62
N ILE A 319 18.95 -2.37 -9.82
CA ILE A 319 20.32 -2.09 -9.35
C ILE A 319 21.28 -2.67 -10.41
N PRO A 320 22.20 -1.88 -10.98
CA PRO A 320 23.15 -2.35 -11.96
C PRO A 320 23.97 -3.55 -11.46
N ALA A 321 24.30 -4.49 -12.33
CA ALA A 321 25.04 -5.69 -11.95
C ALA A 321 26.36 -5.44 -11.22
N PRO A 322 27.20 -4.45 -11.59
CA PRO A 322 28.42 -4.14 -10.83
C PRO A 322 28.13 -3.64 -9.40
N VAL A 323 27.03 -2.92 -9.21
CA VAL A 323 26.63 -2.40 -7.89
C VAL A 323 26.10 -3.53 -7.03
N ILE A 324 25.24 -4.40 -7.58
CA ILE A 324 24.67 -5.52 -6.82
C ILE A 324 25.76 -6.52 -6.38
N GLN A 325 26.77 -6.76 -7.22
CA GLN A 325 27.90 -7.60 -6.87
C GLN A 325 28.70 -7.03 -5.70
N GLN A 326 28.97 -5.73 -5.69
CA GLN A 326 29.62 -5.06 -4.58
C GLN A 326 28.79 -5.14 -3.31
N MET A 327 27.47 -4.92 -3.41
CA MET A 327 26.57 -5.03 -2.27
C MET A 327 26.51 -6.46 -1.71
N ASP A 328 26.40 -7.47 -2.58
CA ASP A 328 26.38 -8.88 -2.20
C ASP A 328 27.69 -9.29 -1.51
N ALA A 329 28.84 -8.77 -1.92
CA ALA A 329 30.12 -8.99 -1.28
C ALA A 329 30.27 -8.35 0.12
N CYS A 330 29.45 -7.33 0.41
CA CYS A 330 29.50 -6.58 1.67
C CYS A 330 28.36 -6.92 2.65
N ILE A 331 27.58 -7.98 2.43
CA ILE A 331 26.41 -8.35 3.25
C ILE A 331 26.76 -8.44 4.74
N GLU A 332 27.92 -9.00 5.09
CA GLU A 332 28.42 -9.14 6.46
C GLU A 332 28.56 -7.80 7.21
N GLN A 333 28.62 -6.69 6.48
CA GLN A 333 28.78 -5.35 7.05
C GLN A 333 27.44 -4.62 7.25
N ILE A 334 26.32 -5.26 6.93
CA ILE A 334 25.00 -4.71 7.24
C ILE A 334 24.80 -4.79 8.76
N GLU A 335 24.55 -3.63 9.37
CA GLU A 335 24.27 -3.51 10.81
C GLU A 335 22.93 -2.78 11.04
N PRO A 336 22.11 -3.27 11.98
CA PRO A 336 22.36 -4.44 12.85
C PRO A 336 22.32 -5.76 12.07
N ALA A 337 23.00 -6.78 12.60
CA ALA A 337 23.19 -8.08 11.93
C ALA A 337 21.87 -8.78 11.58
N GLU A 338 20.83 -8.55 12.37
CA GLU A 338 19.48 -9.10 12.16
C GLU A 338 18.84 -8.62 10.85
N MET A 339 19.38 -7.58 10.22
CA MET A 339 18.93 -7.09 8.90
C MET A 339 19.54 -7.87 7.72
N ARG A 340 20.61 -8.64 7.93
CA ARG A 340 21.29 -9.43 6.88
C ARG A 340 20.38 -10.49 6.27
N PRO A 341 19.67 -11.31 7.05
CA PRO A 341 18.73 -12.29 6.51
C PRO A 341 17.61 -11.65 5.69
N VAL A 342 17.14 -10.46 6.05
CA VAL A 342 16.15 -9.71 5.26
C VAL A 342 16.70 -9.39 3.87
N TYR A 343 17.97 -8.94 3.80
CA TYR A 343 18.64 -8.68 2.51
C TYR A 343 18.75 -9.96 1.68
N VAL A 344 19.18 -11.06 2.26
CA VAL A 344 19.31 -12.36 1.59
C VAL A 344 17.97 -12.81 1.02
N LEU A 345 16.89 -12.77 1.79
CA LEU A 345 15.58 -13.18 1.33
C LEU A 345 15.03 -12.28 0.22
N LEU A 346 15.23 -10.97 0.31
CA LEU A 346 14.83 -10.04 -0.75
C LEU A 346 15.62 -10.28 -2.03
N ARG A 347 16.90 -10.62 -1.92
CA ARG A 347 17.78 -10.94 -3.05
C ARG A 347 17.43 -12.27 -3.69
N GLU A 348 17.04 -13.26 -2.89
CA GLU A 348 16.66 -14.60 -3.34
C GLU A 348 15.31 -14.59 -4.07
N THR A 349 14.29 -14.01 -3.46
CA THR A 349 12.89 -14.13 -3.93
C THR A 349 12.42 -12.95 -4.78
N GLY A 350 13.00 -11.78 -4.60
CA GLY A 350 12.47 -10.54 -5.17
C GLY A 350 11.11 -10.11 -4.58
N TRP A 351 10.70 -10.65 -3.42
CA TRP A 351 9.45 -10.25 -2.77
C TRP A 351 9.50 -8.79 -2.33
N ARG A 352 8.34 -8.23 -1.99
CA ARG A 352 8.30 -6.87 -1.44
C ARG A 352 8.89 -6.87 -0.04
N GLY A 353 9.64 -5.82 0.32
CA GLY A 353 10.26 -5.72 1.64
C GLY A 353 9.27 -5.87 2.80
N THR A 354 8.04 -5.38 2.65
CA THR A 354 6.99 -5.56 3.65
C THR A 354 6.54 -7.01 3.79
N ASP A 355 6.49 -7.75 2.70
CA ASP A 355 6.01 -9.14 2.70
C ASP A 355 7.08 -10.05 3.35
N VAL A 356 8.37 -9.83 3.07
CA VAL A 356 9.48 -10.53 3.74
C VAL A 356 9.50 -10.21 5.24
N MET A 357 9.38 -8.93 5.62
CA MET A 357 9.39 -8.54 7.04
C MET A 357 8.20 -9.06 7.83
N ASN A 358 7.06 -9.34 7.16
CA ASN A 358 5.86 -9.90 7.77
C ASN A 358 5.86 -11.44 7.81
N LEU A 359 6.92 -12.12 7.38
CA LEU A 359 7.01 -13.59 7.49
C LEU A 359 6.78 -14.03 8.93
N ARG A 360 6.10 -15.16 9.09
CA ARG A 360 5.80 -15.76 10.40
C ARG A 360 6.70 -16.96 10.61
N TYR A 361 7.35 -17.05 11.77
CA TYR A 361 8.32 -18.12 12.05
C TYR A 361 7.69 -19.51 12.05
N ASP A 362 6.39 -19.63 12.34
CA ASP A 362 5.67 -20.89 12.41
C ASP A 362 5.18 -21.44 11.05
N SER A 363 5.25 -20.66 10.00
CA SER A 363 4.65 -21.01 8.69
C SER A 363 5.45 -20.53 7.46
N CYS A 364 6.62 -19.89 7.67
CA CYS A 364 7.38 -19.31 6.57
C CYS A 364 8.18 -20.32 5.74
N LEU A 365 8.37 -21.56 6.22
CA LEU A 365 9.15 -22.58 5.52
C LEU A 365 8.31 -23.86 5.36
N GLN A 366 8.26 -24.39 4.15
CA GLN A 366 7.63 -25.67 3.83
C GLN A 366 8.53 -26.48 2.91
N TYR A 367 8.52 -27.81 3.09
CA TYR A 367 9.20 -28.73 2.19
C TYR A 367 8.17 -29.45 1.35
N ILE A 368 8.27 -29.33 0.02
CA ILE A 368 7.36 -29.91 -0.95
C ILE A 368 8.09 -30.97 -1.75
N TRP A 369 7.52 -32.16 -1.85
CA TRP A 369 8.09 -33.25 -2.63
C TRP A 369 8.13 -32.89 -4.12
N ASN A 370 9.33 -32.96 -4.71
CA ASN A 370 9.53 -32.80 -6.16
C ASN A 370 9.81 -34.17 -6.80
N ALA A 371 8.86 -34.66 -7.58
CA ALA A 371 8.98 -35.97 -8.23
C ALA A 371 10.10 -36.02 -9.27
N THR A 372 10.45 -34.91 -9.90
CA THR A 372 11.50 -34.84 -10.91
C THR A 372 12.90 -34.95 -10.28
N GLU A 373 13.10 -34.30 -9.14
CA GLU A 373 14.38 -34.34 -8.41
C GLU A 373 14.43 -35.47 -7.38
N ASN A 374 13.31 -36.18 -7.16
CA ASN A 374 13.16 -37.24 -6.17
C ASN A 374 13.62 -36.83 -4.75
N ARG A 375 13.32 -35.56 -4.38
CA ARG A 375 13.63 -34.99 -3.06
C ARG A 375 12.59 -33.94 -2.62
N SER A 376 12.57 -33.65 -1.34
CA SER A 376 11.81 -32.52 -0.82
C SER A 376 12.58 -31.23 -1.08
N VAL A 377 11.91 -30.26 -1.74
CA VAL A 377 12.46 -28.94 -2.07
C VAL A 377 11.90 -27.91 -1.10
N PRO A 378 12.73 -27.03 -0.53
CA PRO A 378 12.26 -26.00 0.38
C PRO A 378 11.55 -24.86 -0.37
N TYR A 379 10.47 -24.38 0.22
CA TYR A 379 9.69 -23.23 -0.25
C TYR A 379 9.54 -22.20 0.87
N LEU A 380 9.85 -20.96 0.53
CA LEU A 380 9.48 -19.82 1.38
C LEU A 380 7.98 -19.54 1.19
N CYS A 381 7.26 -19.44 2.29
CA CYS A 381 5.81 -19.26 2.32
C CYS A 381 5.44 -17.98 3.05
N GLY A 382 4.59 -17.15 2.47
CA GLY A 382 4.16 -15.92 3.13
C GLY A 382 2.91 -15.30 2.52
N GLU A 383 2.27 -14.44 3.28
CA GLU A 383 1.12 -13.67 2.84
C GLU A 383 1.58 -12.44 2.04
N ILE A 384 0.97 -12.20 0.88
CA ILE A 384 1.18 -10.97 0.12
C ILE A 384 0.04 -10.01 0.38
N THR A 385 0.19 -9.22 1.42
CA THR A 385 -0.85 -8.34 1.97
C THR A 385 -1.38 -7.32 0.97
N LYS A 386 -0.53 -6.76 0.11
CA LYS A 386 -0.93 -5.71 -0.85
C LYS A 386 -1.94 -6.17 -1.90
N VAL A 387 -1.91 -7.44 -2.28
CA VAL A 387 -2.77 -8.01 -3.33
C VAL A 387 -3.71 -9.08 -2.80
N GLY A 388 -3.70 -9.33 -1.49
CA GLY A 388 -4.60 -10.27 -0.84
C GLY A 388 -4.34 -11.75 -1.19
N ILE A 389 -3.09 -12.11 -1.52
CA ILE A 389 -2.71 -13.51 -1.71
C ILE A 389 -2.43 -14.11 -0.33
N PRO A 390 -3.26 -15.05 0.15
CA PRO A 390 -3.13 -15.56 1.52
C PRO A 390 -1.86 -16.36 1.74
N GLN A 391 -1.35 -17.02 0.71
CA GLN A 391 -0.11 -17.77 0.76
C GLN A 391 0.56 -17.82 -0.60
N LEU A 392 1.67 -17.10 -0.76
CA LEU A 392 2.61 -17.28 -1.87
C LEU A 392 3.66 -18.30 -1.44
N LYS A 393 4.07 -19.17 -2.35
CA LYS A 393 5.11 -20.19 -2.13
C LYS A 393 6.14 -20.09 -3.23
N ASP A 394 7.36 -19.75 -2.87
CA ASP A 394 8.49 -19.65 -3.79
C ASP A 394 9.57 -20.67 -3.42
N PRO A 395 10.10 -21.45 -4.36
CA PRO A 395 11.22 -22.33 -4.11
C PRO A 395 12.46 -21.47 -3.74
N ILE A 396 13.19 -21.90 -2.75
CA ILE A 396 14.45 -21.27 -2.29
C ILE A 396 15.57 -22.31 -2.25
N ARG A 397 16.81 -21.82 -2.28
CA ARG A 397 17.98 -22.70 -2.16
C ARG A 397 18.09 -23.33 -0.77
N ASP A 398 18.70 -24.50 -0.70
CA ASP A 398 18.82 -25.26 0.56
C ASP A 398 19.57 -24.47 1.65
N GLU A 399 20.62 -23.69 1.29
CA GLU A 399 21.35 -22.86 2.25
C GLU A 399 20.50 -21.73 2.81
N VAL A 400 19.63 -21.13 1.98
CA VAL A 400 18.69 -20.09 2.41
C VAL A 400 17.61 -20.71 3.31
N ALA A 401 17.16 -21.92 2.98
CA ALA A 401 16.17 -22.63 3.80
C ALA A 401 16.73 -22.97 5.20
N GLU A 402 17.99 -23.40 5.30
CA GLU A 402 18.61 -23.67 6.59
C GLU A 402 18.76 -22.39 7.42
N MET A 403 19.15 -21.27 6.79
CA MET A 403 19.14 -19.97 7.44
C MET A 403 17.75 -19.60 8.00
N VAL A 404 16.68 -19.77 7.20
CA VAL A 404 15.30 -19.46 7.61
C VAL A 404 14.88 -20.37 8.77
N LYS A 405 15.24 -21.65 8.73
CA LYS A 405 14.93 -22.61 9.78
C LYS A 405 15.57 -22.22 11.11
N LEU A 406 16.87 -21.90 11.11
CA LEU A 406 17.58 -21.45 12.31
C LEU A 406 16.97 -20.15 12.88
N LEU A 407 16.63 -19.20 12.03
CA LEU A 407 15.95 -17.97 12.44
C LEU A 407 14.54 -18.24 13.01
N ALA A 408 13.81 -19.18 12.45
CA ALA A 408 12.49 -19.57 12.95
C ALA A 408 12.58 -20.24 14.34
N GLU A 409 13.55 -21.11 14.55
CA GLU A 409 13.84 -21.73 15.83
C GLU A 409 14.22 -20.69 16.89
N GLU A 410 15.12 -19.76 16.53
CA GLU A 410 15.53 -18.67 17.42
C GLU A 410 14.34 -17.74 17.76
N ALA A 411 13.54 -17.38 16.75
CA ALA A 411 12.35 -16.57 16.96
C ALA A 411 11.33 -17.26 17.85
N ALA A 412 11.12 -18.59 17.69
CA ALA A 412 10.22 -19.37 18.53
C ALA A 412 10.65 -19.37 20.01
N ILE A 413 11.96 -19.48 20.27
CA ILE A 413 12.52 -19.45 21.64
C ILE A 413 12.34 -18.07 22.30
N LYS A 414 12.56 -16.97 21.54
CA LYS A 414 12.50 -15.59 22.05
C LYS A 414 11.07 -15.05 22.17
N SER A 415 10.12 -15.65 21.48
CA SER A 415 8.75 -15.12 21.35
C SER A 415 7.86 -15.53 22.53
N THR A 416 7.10 -14.56 23.01
CA THR A 416 5.98 -14.75 23.94
C THR A 416 4.72 -14.15 23.32
N THR A 417 3.54 -14.43 23.90
CA THR A 417 2.28 -13.81 23.47
C THR A 417 2.26 -12.30 23.62
N GLU A 418 3.10 -11.74 24.50
CA GLU A 418 3.19 -10.29 24.74
C GLU A 418 4.18 -9.60 23.78
N ASN A 419 5.36 -10.21 23.56
CA ASN A 419 6.42 -9.58 22.78
C ASN A 419 6.38 -9.90 21.28
N ASN A 420 5.60 -10.93 20.85
CA ASN A 420 5.41 -11.30 19.44
C ASN A 420 4.05 -11.98 19.20
N PRO A 421 2.92 -11.28 19.41
CA PRO A 421 1.57 -11.85 19.28
C PRO A 421 1.26 -12.35 17.86
N ASP A 422 1.79 -11.68 16.84
CA ASP A 422 1.59 -12.01 15.42
C ASP A 422 2.61 -13.04 14.89
N ARG A 423 3.52 -13.55 15.73
CA ARG A 423 4.54 -14.58 15.41
C ARG A 423 5.49 -14.18 14.26
N HIS A 424 5.88 -12.92 14.18
CA HIS A 424 6.79 -12.46 13.16
C HIS A 424 8.18 -13.10 13.27
N LEU A 425 8.74 -13.51 12.13
CA LEU A 425 10.11 -14.01 12.03
C LEU A 425 11.12 -12.90 12.34
N PHE A 426 10.90 -11.72 11.80
CA PHE A 426 11.75 -10.53 11.97
C PHE A 426 11.12 -9.54 12.95
N ASN A 427 11.01 -9.93 14.22
CA ASN A 427 10.32 -9.19 15.27
C ASN A 427 11.22 -8.21 16.03
N CYS A 428 10.66 -7.09 16.44
CA CYS A 428 11.27 -6.21 17.44
C CYS A 428 10.86 -6.68 18.84
N TYR A 429 11.81 -7.17 19.62
CA TYR A 429 11.52 -7.72 20.95
C TYR A 429 11.53 -6.66 22.05
N GLU A 430 12.01 -5.46 21.78
CA GLU A 430 12.13 -4.39 22.75
C GLU A 430 11.71 -3.02 22.22
N GLY A 431 11.45 -2.08 23.10
CA GLY A 431 11.19 -0.68 22.79
C GLY A 431 9.81 -0.39 22.24
N LYS A 432 9.66 0.78 21.61
CA LYS A 432 8.37 1.27 21.05
C LYS A 432 7.75 0.32 20.01
N CYS A 433 8.57 -0.43 19.30
CA CYS A 433 8.13 -1.32 18.23
C CYS A 433 8.03 -2.79 18.67
N MET A 434 8.02 -3.09 19.97
CA MET A 434 7.90 -4.46 20.48
C MET A 434 6.63 -5.12 19.91
N GLY A 435 6.77 -6.36 19.45
CA GLY A 435 5.68 -7.11 18.83
C GLY A 435 5.38 -6.74 17.37
N LEU A 436 6.15 -5.82 16.78
CA LEU A 436 6.02 -5.44 15.37
C LEU A 436 7.25 -5.91 14.57
N PRO A 437 7.07 -6.28 13.31
CA PRO A 437 8.19 -6.69 12.45
C PRO A 437 9.15 -5.54 12.20
N PHE A 438 10.34 -5.81 11.68
CA PHE A 438 11.29 -4.76 11.29
C PHE A 438 10.68 -3.77 10.31
N SER A 439 11.15 -2.51 10.35
CA SER A 439 10.62 -1.48 9.48
C SER A 439 11.42 -1.35 8.19
N LYS A 440 10.72 -1.18 7.05
CA LYS A 440 11.37 -0.91 5.77
C LYS A 440 12.34 0.29 5.82
N PRO A 441 12.00 1.44 6.47
CA PRO A 441 12.97 2.53 6.62
C PRO A 441 14.21 2.16 7.43
N ALA A 442 14.09 1.32 8.47
CA ALA A 442 15.25 0.85 9.25
C ALA A 442 16.15 -0.01 8.39
N PHE A 443 15.61 -0.97 7.67
CA PHE A 443 16.33 -1.80 6.72
C PHE A 443 17.03 -0.96 5.63
N THR A 444 16.31 -0.03 5.00
CA THR A 444 16.90 0.84 3.97
C THR A 444 18.09 1.64 4.51
N ARG A 445 17.97 2.16 5.74
CA ARG A 445 19.08 2.89 6.40
C ARG A 445 20.27 1.98 6.73
N ALA A 446 20.01 0.74 7.17
CA ALA A 446 21.08 -0.22 7.47
C ALA A 446 21.91 -0.56 6.21
N VAL A 447 21.21 -0.84 5.09
CA VAL A 447 21.88 -1.11 3.81
C VAL A 447 22.56 0.15 3.28
N GLN A 448 21.95 1.34 3.39
CA GLN A 448 22.59 2.58 2.95
C GLN A 448 23.88 2.86 3.71
N LYS A 449 23.90 2.64 5.03
CA LYS A 449 25.13 2.79 5.84
C LYS A 449 26.26 1.85 5.40
N MET A 450 25.91 0.63 5.01
CA MET A 450 26.89 -0.32 4.46
C MET A 450 27.43 0.20 3.12
N ILE A 451 26.58 0.72 2.24
CA ILE A 451 26.96 1.33 0.96
C ILE A 451 27.89 2.53 1.20
N ASP A 452 27.52 3.44 2.10
CA ASP A 452 28.29 4.64 2.42
C ASP A 452 29.67 4.28 3.00
N LYS A 453 29.72 3.26 3.87
CA LYS A 453 30.97 2.78 4.49
C LYS A 453 31.95 2.17 3.49
N ASN A 454 31.43 1.50 2.44
CA ASN A 454 32.24 0.80 1.44
C ASN A 454 32.41 1.61 0.16
N ASP A 455 31.94 2.85 0.12
CA ASP A 455 31.99 3.76 -1.06
C ASP A 455 31.47 3.10 -2.34
N ILE A 456 30.35 2.36 -2.22
CA ILE A 456 29.76 1.67 -3.38
C ILE A 456 29.13 2.70 -4.32
N ARG A 457 29.66 2.74 -5.56
CA ARG A 457 29.28 3.73 -6.57
C ARG A 457 28.50 3.10 -7.72
N ASP A 458 27.63 3.90 -8.32
CA ASP A 458 26.93 3.53 -9.54
C ASP A 458 27.84 3.60 -10.78
N THR A 459 27.30 3.29 -11.94
CA THR A 459 28.00 3.33 -13.22
C THR A 459 28.47 4.74 -13.60
N ASP A 460 27.87 5.79 -13.04
CA ASP A 460 28.23 7.18 -13.24
C ASP A 460 29.28 7.69 -12.23
N GLY A 461 29.77 6.80 -11.36
CA GLY A 461 30.74 7.12 -10.33
C GLY A 461 30.18 7.87 -9.12
N LYS A 462 28.85 8.03 -9.02
CA LYS A 462 28.17 8.63 -7.87
C LYS A 462 27.91 7.59 -6.79
N LEU A 463 27.92 8.04 -5.52
CA LEU A 463 27.56 7.18 -4.40
C LEU A 463 26.14 6.60 -4.63
N PHE A 464 26.02 5.29 -4.54
CA PHE A 464 24.75 4.63 -4.86
C PHE A 464 23.70 4.91 -3.79
N HIS A 465 22.51 5.33 -4.22
CA HIS A 465 21.36 5.57 -3.33
C HIS A 465 20.41 4.38 -3.34
N PHE A 466 20.39 3.63 -2.24
CA PHE A 466 19.65 2.39 -2.11
C PHE A 466 18.15 2.59 -1.92
N LYS A 467 17.37 1.83 -2.68
CA LYS A 467 15.93 1.68 -2.48
C LYS A 467 15.61 0.19 -2.43
N ALA A 468 15.05 -0.30 -1.34
CA ALA A 468 14.74 -1.72 -1.14
C ALA A 468 13.90 -2.35 -2.29
N HIS A 469 13.08 -1.55 -2.98
CA HIS A 469 12.32 -2.03 -4.14
C HIS A 469 13.20 -2.31 -5.38
N GLY A 470 14.40 -1.74 -5.41
CA GLY A 470 15.40 -2.01 -6.45
C GLY A 470 15.80 -3.48 -6.50
N LEU A 471 15.95 -4.16 -5.35
CA LEU A 471 16.27 -5.60 -5.29
C LEU A 471 15.21 -6.44 -6.03
N ARG A 472 13.95 -6.11 -5.87
CA ARG A 472 12.85 -6.77 -6.58
C ARG A 472 12.92 -6.56 -8.10
N HIS A 473 13.21 -5.33 -8.53
CA HIS A 473 13.40 -5.04 -9.95
C HIS A 473 14.59 -5.79 -10.52
N THR A 474 15.70 -5.84 -9.77
CA THR A 474 16.90 -6.60 -10.16
C THR A 474 16.59 -8.07 -10.30
N ARG A 475 15.91 -8.70 -9.32
CA ARG A 475 15.57 -10.12 -9.38
C ARG A 475 14.62 -10.43 -10.54
N ALA A 476 13.65 -9.55 -10.78
CA ALA A 476 12.74 -9.69 -11.92
C ALA A 476 13.48 -9.63 -13.27
N MET A 477 14.46 -8.72 -13.40
CA MET A 477 15.31 -8.63 -14.59
C MET A 477 16.18 -9.86 -14.75
N GLU A 478 16.81 -10.37 -13.69
CA GLU A 478 17.60 -11.60 -13.72
C GLU A 478 16.77 -12.80 -14.21
N TYR A 479 15.52 -12.95 -13.73
CA TYR A 479 14.62 -13.98 -14.23
C TYR A 479 14.30 -13.82 -15.73
N ALA A 480 14.05 -12.58 -16.16
CA ALA A 480 13.76 -12.31 -17.56
C ALA A 480 14.99 -12.56 -18.46
N GLU A 481 16.19 -12.16 -18.02
CA GLU A 481 17.46 -12.41 -18.73
C GLU A 481 17.78 -13.89 -18.83
N GLN A 482 17.47 -14.69 -17.80
CA GLN A 482 17.57 -16.15 -17.82
C GLN A 482 16.50 -16.82 -18.70
N GLY A 483 15.58 -16.04 -19.25
CA GLY A 483 14.53 -16.53 -20.15
C GLY A 483 13.35 -17.19 -19.46
N MET A 484 13.15 -16.92 -18.19
CA MET A 484 11.99 -17.43 -17.47
C MET A 484 10.70 -16.88 -18.07
N PRO A 485 9.69 -17.75 -18.34
CA PRO A 485 8.41 -17.31 -18.88
C PRO A 485 7.74 -16.25 -17.97
N ILE A 486 7.16 -15.21 -18.58
CA ILE A 486 6.64 -14.06 -17.87
C ILE A 486 5.52 -14.43 -16.86
N GLY A 487 4.73 -15.47 -17.17
CA GLY A 487 3.72 -16.00 -16.26
C GLY A 487 4.32 -16.62 -14.99
N ILE A 488 5.50 -17.23 -15.08
CA ILE A 488 6.23 -17.76 -13.93
C ILE A 488 6.80 -16.61 -13.11
N ILE A 489 7.41 -15.60 -13.74
CA ILE A 489 7.90 -14.38 -13.08
C ILE A 489 6.75 -13.68 -12.36
N GLN A 490 5.56 -13.59 -13.00
CA GLN A 490 4.37 -13.04 -12.38
C GLN A 490 4.00 -13.78 -11.10
N ARG A 491 4.01 -15.10 -11.12
CA ARG A 491 3.67 -15.95 -9.98
C ARG A 491 4.68 -15.82 -8.85
N LEU A 492 5.99 -15.95 -9.13
CA LEU A 492 7.06 -15.85 -8.15
C LEU A 492 7.05 -14.48 -7.45
N LEU A 493 6.85 -13.41 -8.20
CA LEU A 493 6.79 -12.07 -7.63
C LEU A 493 5.44 -11.73 -6.99
N GLY A 494 4.41 -12.55 -7.10
CA GLY A 494 3.06 -12.25 -6.62
C GLY A 494 2.48 -10.99 -7.27
N HIS A 495 2.54 -10.88 -8.61
CA HIS A 495 1.93 -9.79 -9.37
C HIS A 495 0.46 -10.11 -9.66
N CYS A 496 -0.44 -9.17 -9.38
CA CYS A 496 -1.88 -9.34 -9.63
C CYS A 496 -2.27 -9.19 -11.11
N SER A 497 -1.40 -8.64 -11.95
CA SER A 497 -1.63 -8.52 -13.40
C SER A 497 -0.36 -8.77 -14.19
N MET A 498 -0.52 -9.29 -15.40
CA MET A 498 0.59 -9.51 -16.32
C MET A 498 1.27 -8.19 -16.72
N GLN A 499 0.54 -7.08 -16.79
CA GLN A 499 1.10 -5.76 -17.08
C GLN A 499 2.21 -5.35 -16.09
N MET A 500 2.12 -5.78 -14.82
CA MET A 500 3.17 -5.52 -13.83
C MET A 500 4.45 -6.29 -14.14
N SER A 501 4.36 -7.43 -14.80
CA SER A 501 5.51 -8.26 -15.20
C SER A 501 6.04 -7.88 -16.58
N LEU A 502 5.20 -7.34 -17.46
CA LEU A 502 5.58 -6.90 -18.80
C LEU A 502 6.64 -5.79 -18.81
N HIS A 503 6.77 -5.02 -17.73
CA HIS A 503 7.88 -4.07 -17.59
C HIS A 503 9.26 -4.72 -17.60
N TYR A 504 9.34 -6.01 -17.23
CA TYR A 504 10.57 -6.81 -17.22
C TYR A 504 10.74 -7.65 -18.50
N ALA A 505 9.69 -7.74 -19.32
CA ALA A 505 9.76 -8.42 -20.61
C ALA A 505 10.59 -7.66 -21.65
N LYS A 506 10.97 -6.43 -21.35
CA LYS A 506 11.92 -5.64 -22.15
C LYS A 506 13.33 -6.13 -21.83
N VAL A 507 13.64 -7.26 -22.38
CA VAL A 507 14.95 -7.89 -22.39
C VAL A 507 15.92 -6.95 -23.11
N SER A 508 17.17 -6.89 -22.68
CA SER A 508 18.20 -6.14 -23.40
C SER A 508 18.25 -6.56 -24.88
N GLU A 509 18.57 -5.65 -25.76
CA GLU A 509 18.68 -5.94 -27.21
C GLU A 509 19.60 -7.15 -27.47
N ASP A 510 20.67 -7.29 -26.69
CA ASP A 510 21.59 -8.42 -26.73
C ASP A 510 20.91 -9.76 -26.36
N THR A 511 20.14 -9.79 -25.28
CA THR A 511 19.42 -11.01 -24.87
C THR A 511 18.31 -11.33 -25.86
N MET A 512 17.64 -10.32 -26.41
CA MET A 512 16.64 -10.50 -27.46
C MET A 512 17.31 -11.05 -28.73
N TYR A 513 18.47 -10.52 -29.10
CA TYR A 513 19.25 -11.01 -30.23
C TYR A 513 19.75 -12.45 -30.01
N GLN A 514 20.31 -12.76 -28.82
CA GLN A 514 20.78 -14.11 -28.50
C GLN A 514 19.64 -15.14 -28.50
N LYS A 515 18.49 -14.79 -27.96
CA LYS A 515 17.31 -15.64 -27.96
C LYS A 515 16.70 -15.79 -29.36
N TRP A 516 16.65 -14.70 -30.12
CA TRP A 516 16.27 -14.77 -31.52
C TRP A 516 17.23 -15.67 -32.32
N LYS A 517 18.52 -15.60 -32.03
CA LYS A 517 19.55 -16.43 -32.66
C LYS A 517 19.46 -17.90 -32.22
N SER A 518 19.13 -18.17 -30.96
CA SER A 518 18.98 -19.51 -30.37
C SER A 518 17.62 -20.15 -30.63
N THR A 519 16.62 -19.38 -31.04
CA THR A 519 15.37 -19.95 -31.57
C THR A 519 15.75 -20.76 -32.77
N GLU A 520 15.57 -22.09 -32.69
CA GLU A 520 15.75 -22.96 -33.83
C GLU A 520 15.01 -22.29 -34.98
N ARG A 521 15.76 -21.88 -35.97
CA ARG A 521 15.17 -21.42 -37.21
C ARG A 521 14.43 -22.65 -37.70
N LEU A 522 13.12 -22.58 -37.71
CA LEU A 522 12.36 -23.41 -38.63
C LEU A 522 13.15 -23.34 -39.93
N ASP A 523 13.63 -24.44 -40.43
CA ASP A 523 14.48 -24.57 -41.63
C ASP A 523 13.82 -24.01 -42.92
N LEU A 524 12.98 -23.01 -42.75
CA LEU A 524 12.19 -22.33 -43.78
C LEU A 524 13.03 -21.40 -44.66
N PHE A 525 14.26 -21.10 -44.26
CA PHE A 525 15.21 -20.28 -45.02
C PHE A 525 16.60 -20.91 -45.13
N LYS A 526 16.69 -22.22 -45.31
CA LYS A 526 17.84 -22.70 -46.05
C LYS A 526 17.62 -22.29 -47.49
N PRO A 527 18.54 -21.53 -48.14
CA PRO A 527 18.57 -21.40 -49.56
C PRO A 527 19.10 -22.70 -50.16
N SER A 528 18.35 -23.77 -50.07
CA SER A 528 18.39 -24.81 -51.07
C SER A 528 17.62 -24.21 -52.22
N THR A 529 18.32 -23.76 -53.24
CA THR A 529 17.79 -23.40 -54.53
C THR A 529 16.61 -24.31 -54.86
N PRO A 530 15.35 -23.85 -54.80
CA PRO A 530 14.27 -24.66 -55.33
C PRO A 530 14.46 -24.65 -56.83
N PRO A 531 14.24 -25.77 -57.48
CA PRO A 531 14.12 -25.77 -58.94
C PRO A 531 13.00 -24.78 -59.29
N PRO A 532 13.13 -23.99 -60.35
CA PRO A 532 12.15 -23.05 -60.79
C PRO A 532 10.88 -23.79 -61.22
N GLY A 533 9.86 -23.77 -60.40
CA GLY A 533 8.57 -24.33 -60.73
C GLY A 533 7.71 -24.71 -59.56
N LYS A 534 6.74 -23.80 -59.22
CA LYS A 534 5.54 -24.04 -58.44
C LYS A 534 5.74 -24.12 -56.91
N MET A 535 5.88 -22.99 -56.31
CA MET A 535 5.31 -22.78 -54.97
C MET A 535 3.79 -22.70 -55.13
N ALA A 536 3.04 -23.56 -54.46
CA ALA A 536 1.60 -23.40 -54.32
C ALA A 536 1.36 -22.14 -53.52
N GLU A 537 0.54 -21.21 -54.02
CA GLU A 537 0.23 -19.91 -53.41
C GLU A 537 -0.31 -20.01 -51.96
N GLY A 538 -0.71 -21.20 -51.50
CA GLY A 538 -1.19 -21.45 -50.16
C GLY A 538 -0.11 -21.55 -49.08
N ASP A 539 1.07 -22.08 -49.38
CA ASP A 539 2.10 -22.36 -48.38
C ASP A 539 2.80 -21.09 -47.85
N CYS A 540 2.97 -20.09 -48.70
CA CYS A 540 3.56 -18.81 -48.27
C CYS A 540 2.67 -18.02 -47.32
N LEU A 541 1.35 -18.05 -47.51
CA LEU A 541 0.38 -17.35 -46.63
C LEU A 541 0.32 -17.99 -45.24
N VAL A 542 0.35 -19.31 -45.15
CA VAL A 542 0.34 -20.07 -43.90
C VAL A 542 1.60 -19.77 -43.08
N HIS A 543 2.76 -19.66 -43.71
CA HIS A 543 4.01 -19.34 -43.03
C HIS A 543 4.11 -17.88 -42.62
N TYR A 544 3.64 -16.96 -43.44
CA TYR A 544 3.57 -15.54 -43.11
C TYR A 544 2.60 -15.28 -41.92
N GLU A 545 1.46 -15.95 -41.90
CA GLU A 545 0.48 -15.89 -40.82
C GLU A 545 0.98 -16.53 -39.51
N LYS A 546 1.90 -17.51 -39.55
CA LYS A 546 2.55 -18.07 -38.34
C LYS A 546 3.63 -17.15 -37.77
N VAL A 547 4.25 -16.28 -38.55
CA VAL A 547 5.32 -15.38 -38.12
C VAL A 547 4.76 -14.03 -37.62
N ARG A 548 3.69 -13.54 -38.25
CA ARG A 548 2.99 -12.29 -37.87
C ARG A 548 2.45 -12.25 -36.44
N PRO A 549 2.05 -13.40 -35.82
CA PRO A 549 1.49 -13.44 -34.45
C PRO A 549 2.39 -12.94 -33.36
N ASN A 550 3.69 -12.98 -33.53
CA ASN A 550 4.60 -12.71 -32.40
C ASN A 550 4.78 -11.24 -32.05
N LEU A 551 4.18 -10.33 -32.83
CA LEU A 551 4.38 -8.90 -32.63
C LEU A 551 3.25 -8.22 -31.85
N ASP A 552 1.97 -8.67 -31.93
CA ASP A 552 0.82 -8.07 -31.25
C ASP A 552 -0.28 -9.07 -30.85
N ALA A 553 0.02 -10.35 -30.78
CA ALA A 553 -0.97 -11.40 -30.55
C ALA A 553 -1.28 -11.58 -29.07
N VAL A 554 -2.56 -11.56 -28.73
CA VAL A 554 -3.05 -11.87 -27.38
C VAL A 554 -3.79 -13.20 -27.42
N ARG A 555 -3.42 -14.15 -26.54
CA ARG A 555 -4.17 -15.39 -26.40
C ARG A 555 -5.56 -15.11 -25.86
N VAL A 556 -6.55 -15.64 -26.55
CA VAL A 556 -7.97 -15.59 -26.19
C VAL A 556 -8.51 -17.02 -26.19
N PRO A 557 -9.67 -17.30 -25.57
CA PRO A 557 -10.28 -18.63 -25.66
C PRO A 557 -10.37 -19.09 -27.11
N PHE A 558 -10.00 -20.33 -27.37
CA PHE A 558 -9.99 -21.00 -28.68
C PHE A 558 -9.01 -20.47 -29.72
N GLY A 559 -8.04 -19.60 -29.34
CA GLY A 559 -7.09 -19.10 -30.31
C GLY A 559 -6.34 -17.84 -29.90
N VAL A 560 -6.01 -17.03 -30.90
CA VAL A 560 -5.18 -15.83 -30.75
C VAL A 560 -5.86 -14.64 -31.42
N CYS A 561 -5.83 -13.48 -30.75
CA CYS A 561 -6.33 -12.23 -31.28
C CYS A 561 -5.19 -11.36 -31.82
N PHE A 562 -5.29 -10.92 -33.06
CA PHE A 562 -4.33 -10.02 -33.74
C PHE A 562 -4.74 -8.55 -33.75
N LYS A 563 -5.68 -8.16 -32.93
CA LYS A 563 -6.08 -6.77 -32.83
C LYS A 563 -4.95 -5.97 -32.20
N LEU A 564 -4.57 -4.85 -32.83
CA LEU A 564 -3.58 -3.93 -32.30
C LEU A 564 -3.94 -3.54 -30.85
N SER A 565 -2.99 -3.68 -29.92
CA SER A 565 -3.19 -3.46 -28.47
C SER A 565 -3.67 -2.05 -28.13
N ARG A 566 -3.50 -1.07 -29.04
CA ARG A 566 -3.96 0.31 -28.93
C ARG A 566 -5.46 0.50 -29.17
N ALA A 567 -6.11 -0.46 -29.84
CA ALA A 567 -7.54 -0.41 -30.10
C ALA A 567 -8.25 -1.24 -29.04
N GLY A 568 -8.85 -0.61 -28.03
CA GLY A 568 -9.61 -1.28 -26.98
C GLY A 568 -10.61 -2.28 -27.56
N CYS A 569 -10.72 -3.49 -26.99
CA CYS A 569 -11.74 -4.45 -27.39
C CYS A 569 -13.05 -4.14 -26.68
N ARG A 570 -14.09 -3.80 -27.45
CA ARG A 570 -15.46 -3.57 -26.95
C ARG A 570 -16.32 -4.83 -27.00
N ARG A 571 -15.78 -5.96 -27.50
CA ARG A 571 -16.51 -7.22 -27.67
C ARG A 571 -16.25 -8.15 -26.49
N GLN A 572 -17.29 -8.84 -26.06
CA GLN A 572 -17.17 -9.90 -25.06
C GLN A 572 -16.55 -11.15 -25.68
N THR A 573 -16.03 -12.07 -24.86
CA THR A 573 -15.28 -13.27 -25.26
C THR A 573 -16.01 -14.16 -26.27
N GLU A 574 -17.34 -14.25 -26.14
CA GLU A 574 -18.23 -14.99 -27.06
C GLU A 574 -18.23 -14.46 -28.50
N GLN A 575 -17.92 -13.18 -28.69
CA GLN A 575 -17.85 -12.54 -29.99
C GLN A 575 -16.47 -12.69 -30.65
N CYS A 576 -15.49 -13.30 -29.98
CA CYS A 576 -14.19 -13.57 -30.57
C CYS A 576 -14.28 -14.54 -31.75
N LEU A 577 -15.16 -15.53 -31.66
CA LEU A 577 -15.38 -16.52 -32.74
C LEU A 577 -15.84 -15.88 -34.07
N GLU A 578 -16.44 -14.72 -34.04
CA GLU A 578 -16.88 -13.96 -35.21
C GLU A 578 -15.95 -12.77 -35.55
N CYS A 579 -14.91 -12.56 -34.77
CA CYS A 579 -14.04 -11.41 -34.93
C CYS A 579 -13.04 -11.60 -36.12
N PRO A 580 -12.92 -10.61 -37.01
CA PRO A 580 -11.93 -10.69 -38.13
C PRO A 580 -10.48 -10.70 -37.64
N SER A 581 -10.20 -10.29 -36.40
CA SER A 581 -8.86 -10.34 -35.81
C SER A 581 -8.58 -11.64 -35.05
N PHE A 582 -9.49 -12.61 -35.09
CA PHE A 582 -9.34 -13.89 -34.41
C PHE A 582 -8.74 -14.95 -35.34
N CYS A 583 -7.80 -15.74 -34.82
CA CYS A 583 -7.22 -16.88 -35.47
C CYS A 583 -7.20 -18.11 -34.55
N SER A 584 -7.59 -19.26 -35.05
CA SER A 584 -7.51 -20.55 -34.37
C SER A 584 -6.72 -21.55 -35.18
N THR A 585 -6.02 -22.47 -34.52
CA THR A 585 -5.19 -23.51 -35.14
C THR A 585 -5.56 -24.87 -34.56
N ASN A 586 -5.09 -25.96 -35.17
CA ASN A 586 -5.31 -27.32 -34.67
C ASN A 586 -4.84 -27.53 -33.23
N GLU A 587 -3.93 -26.70 -32.71
CA GLU A 587 -3.50 -26.74 -31.32
C GLU A 587 -4.64 -26.38 -30.34
N ASN A 588 -5.69 -25.74 -30.82
CA ASN A 588 -6.86 -25.37 -30.04
C ASN A 588 -8.02 -26.35 -30.15
N ALA A 589 -7.88 -27.47 -30.91
CA ALA A 589 -8.96 -28.43 -31.16
C ALA A 589 -9.57 -28.96 -29.84
N ASP A 590 -8.73 -29.34 -28.88
CA ASP A 590 -9.15 -29.90 -27.58
C ASP A 590 -9.95 -28.86 -26.75
N GLU A 591 -9.68 -27.57 -26.93
CA GLU A 591 -10.43 -26.50 -26.27
C GLU A 591 -11.89 -26.42 -26.80
N TYR A 592 -12.07 -26.63 -28.13
CA TYR A 592 -13.40 -26.71 -28.77
C TYR A 592 -14.16 -27.94 -28.28
N ASP A 593 -13.53 -29.11 -28.27
CA ASP A 593 -14.16 -30.35 -27.79
C ASP A 593 -14.67 -30.19 -26.35
N THR A 594 -13.80 -29.70 -25.48
CA THR A 594 -14.14 -29.49 -24.07
C THR A 594 -15.32 -28.52 -23.87
N GLU A 595 -15.35 -27.45 -24.65
CA GLU A 595 -16.40 -26.44 -24.52
C GLU A 595 -17.71 -26.88 -25.13
N ILE A 596 -17.69 -27.58 -26.26
CA ILE A 596 -18.87 -28.18 -26.90
C ILE A 596 -19.56 -29.14 -25.90
N GLU A 597 -18.80 -30.01 -25.26
CA GLU A 597 -19.36 -30.93 -24.21
C GLU A 597 -20.02 -30.17 -23.07
N LYS A 598 -19.37 -29.12 -22.57
CA LYS A 598 -19.93 -28.28 -21.49
C LYS A 598 -21.22 -27.58 -21.89
N VAL A 599 -21.24 -26.93 -23.06
CA VAL A 599 -22.41 -26.21 -23.55
C VAL A 599 -23.57 -27.18 -23.79
N GLN A 600 -23.29 -28.38 -24.29
CA GLN A 600 -24.29 -29.42 -24.50
C GLN A 600 -24.90 -29.93 -23.19
N ALA A 601 -24.05 -30.10 -22.16
CA ALA A 601 -24.51 -30.42 -20.83
C ALA A 601 -25.39 -29.30 -20.23
N MET A 602 -25.00 -28.05 -20.42
CA MET A 602 -25.79 -26.89 -19.98
C MET A 602 -27.15 -26.80 -20.68
N ILE A 603 -27.22 -27.06 -21.99
CA ILE A 603 -28.48 -27.10 -22.76
C ILE A 603 -29.41 -28.17 -22.18
N ASN A 604 -28.89 -29.35 -21.89
CA ASN A 604 -29.68 -30.45 -21.31
C ASN A 604 -30.26 -30.08 -19.94
N ILE A 605 -29.47 -29.39 -19.09
CA ILE A 605 -29.93 -28.88 -17.81
C ILE A 605 -31.00 -27.80 -18.00
N GLY A 606 -30.81 -26.88 -18.96
CA GLY A 606 -31.76 -25.84 -19.30
C GLY A 606 -33.13 -26.39 -19.75
N LEU A 607 -33.11 -27.43 -20.60
CA LEU A 607 -34.30 -28.14 -21.06
C LEU A 607 -35.03 -28.80 -19.89
N ALA A 608 -34.29 -29.46 -19.01
CA ALA A 608 -34.89 -30.10 -17.80
C ALA A 608 -35.54 -29.08 -16.84
N LEU A 609 -35.05 -27.82 -16.83
CA LEU A 609 -35.56 -26.75 -15.98
C LEU A 609 -36.56 -25.82 -16.69
N GLY A 610 -36.94 -26.09 -17.98
CA GLY A 610 -37.90 -25.32 -18.77
C GLY A 610 -37.46 -23.89 -19.13
N ARG A 611 -36.13 -23.61 -19.14
CA ARG A 611 -35.57 -22.29 -19.44
C ARG A 611 -35.32 -22.11 -20.96
N ASN A 612 -36.37 -22.00 -21.74
CA ASN A 612 -36.28 -22.02 -23.20
C ASN A 612 -35.40 -20.90 -23.81
N ASP A 613 -35.56 -19.66 -23.37
CA ASP A 613 -34.76 -18.53 -23.89
C ASP A 613 -33.26 -18.72 -23.65
N TRP A 614 -32.89 -19.32 -22.49
CA TRP A 614 -31.52 -19.61 -22.14
C TRP A 614 -30.96 -20.77 -22.99
N VAL A 615 -31.79 -21.77 -23.25
CA VAL A 615 -31.47 -22.90 -24.13
C VAL A 615 -31.21 -22.43 -25.57
N GLU A 616 -32.03 -21.52 -26.07
CA GLU A 616 -31.90 -20.99 -27.43
C GLU A 616 -30.58 -20.25 -27.63
N LYS A 617 -30.21 -19.36 -26.71
CA LYS A 617 -28.92 -18.65 -26.74
C LYS A 617 -27.73 -19.60 -26.69
N ASN A 618 -27.80 -20.65 -25.87
CA ASN A 618 -26.71 -21.63 -25.80
C ASN A 618 -26.66 -22.54 -27.04
N ARG A 619 -27.76 -22.78 -27.71
CA ARG A 619 -27.77 -23.48 -29.01
C ARG A 619 -27.04 -22.69 -30.10
N GLU A 620 -27.35 -21.40 -30.22
CA GLU A 620 -26.64 -20.54 -31.16
C GLU A 620 -25.13 -20.52 -30.90
N TYR A 621 -24.71 -20.53 -29.66
CA TYR A 621 -23.29 -20.60 -29.30
C TYR A 621 -22.69 -21.98 -29.63
N LEU A 622 -23.39 -23.04 -29.34
CA LEU A 622 -22.99 -24.40 -29.68
C LEU A 622 -22.80 -24.59 -31.20
N ASP A 623 -23.74 -24.12 -32.01
CA ASP A 623 -23.69 -24.20 -33.45
C ASP A 623 -22.47 -23.47 -34.02
N ARG A 624 -22.11 -22.33 -33.44
CA ARG A 624 -20.88 -21.60 -33.81
C ARG A 624 -19.62 -22.36 -33.47
N LEU A 625 -19.55 -22.99 -32.30
CA LEU A 625 -18.41 -23.79 -31.88
C LEU A 625 -18.21 -24.98 -32.81
N ILE A 626 -19.29 -25.70 -33.17
CA ILE A 626 -19.29 -26.85 -34.10
C ILE A 626 -18.84 -26.43 -35.51
N ASP A 627 -19.38 -25.30 -36.03
CA ASP A 627 -18.99 -24.75 -37.34
C ASP A 627 -17.48 -24.40 -37.36
N MET A 628 -17.00 -23.76 -36.31
CA MET A 628 -15.58 -23.42 -36.20
C MET A 628 -14.68 -24.64 -36.09
N GLN A 629 -15.08 -25.67 -35.35
CA GLN A 629 -14.36 -26.92 -35.23
C GLN A 629 -14.32 -27.67 -36.56
N ALA A 630 -15.44 -27.76 -37.28
CA ALA A 630 -15.51 -28.38 -38.59
C ALA A 630 -14.58 -27.69 -39.61
N ARG A 631 -14.57 -26.37 -39.64
CA ARG A 631 -13.65 -25.59 -40.48
C ARG A 631 -12.20 -25.78 -40.07
N LEU A 632 -11.91 -25.92 -38.80
CA LEU A 632 -10.58 -26.17 -38.29
C LEU A 632 -10.07 -27.54 -38.75
N ALA A 633 -10.93 -28.56 -38.65
CA ALA A 633 -10.62 -29.92 -39.15
C ALA A 633 -10.38 -29.95 -40.66
N GLU A 634 -11.13 -29.15 -41.44
CA GLU A 634 -10.99 -29.10 -42.91
C GLU A 634 -9.74 -28.31 -43.34
N LYS A 635 -9.41 -27.19 -42.69
CA LYS A 635 -8.41 -26.23 -43.17
C LYS A 635 -7.15 -26.14 -42.31
N GLY A 636 -7.14 -26.77 -41.13
CA GLY A 636 -6.03 -26.72 -40.15
C GLY A 636 -5.81 -25.36 -39.49
N ILE A 637 -6.30 -24.30 -40.08
CA ILE A 637 -6.23 -22.91 -39.58
C ILE A 637 -7.49 -22.18 -39.99
N ILE A 638 -8.08 -21.44 -39.05
CA ILE A 638 -9.17 -20.52 -39.34
C ILE A 638 -8.66 -19.10 -39.14
N HIS A 639 -8.70 -18.33 -40.23
CA HIS A 639 -8.41 -16.90 -40.20
C HIS A 639 -9.51 -16.16 -40.95
N LYS A 640 -10.18 -15.22 -40.31
CA LYS A 640 -11.29 -14.46 -40.91
C LYS A 640 -10.83 -13.23 -41.70
N SER A 641 -9.55 -13.01 -41.92
CA SER A 641 -9.03 -11.83 -42.64
C SER A 641 -9.23 -11.90 -44.19
N GLY A 642 -10.05 -12.81 -44.67
CA GLY A 642 -10.43 -12.86 -46.11
C GLY A 642 -11.21 -11.65 -46.64
N SER A 643 -11.63 -10.73 -45.76
CA SER A 643 -12.38 -9.50 -46.14
C SER A 643 -11.52 -8.24 -46.25
N MET A 644 -10.20 -8.30 -46.02
CA MET A 644 -9.31 -7.14 -46.18
C MET A 644 -8.80 -6.90 -47.60
N ARG A 645 -9.33 -7.61 -48.62
CA ARG A 645 -9.01 -7.32 -50.01
C ARG A 645 -9.97 -6.39 -50.74
N GLU A 646 -10.97 -5.85 -49.99
CA GLU A 646 -11.93 -4.88 -50.55
C GLU A 646 -12.12 -3.66 -49.62
N ALA A 647 -11.05 -3.01 -49.19
CA ALA A 647 -11.10 -1.67 -48.66
C ALA A 647 -9.75 -0.94 -48.88
#